data_79f7b69c20201b17b3b5f1477da84d34
#
_entry.id   79f7b69c20201b17b3b5f1477da84d34
#
_cell.length_a   1.000
_cell.length_b   1.000
_cell.length_c   1.000
_cell.angle_alpha   90.00
_cell.angle_beta   90.00
_cell.angle_gamma   90.00
#
_symmetry.space_group_name_H-M   'P 1'
#
loop_
_entity.id
_entity.type
_entity.pdbx_description
1 polymer ?
#
loop_
_entity_poly.entity_id
_entity_poly.type
_entity_poly.pdbx_seq_one_letter_code
_entity_poly.pdbx_strand_id
1 'polypeptide(L)'
;MKKTLNRRSFLKVSAAAGGGVLFSLDIPEILAQGRGGAPAPAINAHNFIRVAPDGIVTIMAKNPETGQGVRNMLPMLIAEELDVDWKNVRLEQALLDDSKYSGQSSGGSTATPTAWIPMRQAGAAGRAMFVAAAAQSWNVPASELTTASGKVLHKASNRSIGYGELASKVATMPSPDVTTLKLKDPSEYKIIGHPHVAYDVKAIATGKPIFGVDVTVPGMQYAVFEKCGVFGGKVVSSNIEEIKKMPGIKQAFVVERPDVPADAVIPGEPGLESGIAILGETWWHAQSARNKLKVVWNEGPRANDSSTVHAQKVQEMIQKGPQRSIRVDGDADGALKSAAKVVEATYSYPHISHAPLEPQNCTAVFKDGKLEMWTNSQQPARGRQLVADTLGLSSKDITVHMVRAGGGFGRRLTNDYMVEAAYIAKQAGVPVKLIWSREDDMRHDYYRPGGWQHLKAGVDASGNVVAWKNHFMSFGVGELFASSAGMGPTEFPQPFIKNYALQASVQPLGIRTGALRAPSSNAFAFVIQSFIDELAHAAGKDPVAFRLALLDSGAPAPAGGVQNGFDAERMKAVVKTVADRSGWGKKTLPKGTAMGIGMHFSHRGYYAEVAEVSVDAAKKVKVNKVWVVGDVGSQIINPSGAENLTQGAIVDGLSEMMSQKITVEKGRVVQGNYNQHGMVRLAQAPPEIDVYYLKTNFSPTGIGEPALPPVLPAVANAMFSATGVRVRSLPLSDSGYSWA
;
A
#
# COMPACT_ATOMS: atom_id res chain seq x y z
N MET A 1 13.19 29.78 -27.75
CA MET A 1 12.39 29.19 -28.87
C MET A 1 10.98 28.97 -28.36
N LYS A 2 10.02 29.80 -28.76
CA LYS A 2 8.60 29.64 -28.45
C LYS A 2 8.06 28.46 -29.25
N LYS A 3 7.78 27.34 -28.63
CA LYS A 3 6.99 26.26 -29.25
C LYS A 3 5.52 26.67 -29.22
N THR A 4 5.01 27.04 -30.36
CA THR A 4 3.58 27.23 -30.64
C THR A 4 2.84 25.93 -30.39
N LEU A 5 1.93 25.95 -29.43
CA LEU A 5 0.97 24.86 -29.16
C LEU A 5 0.13 24.61 -30.41
N ASN A 6 0.18 23.39 -30.90
CA ASN A 6 -0.54 22.95 -32.09
C ASN A 6 -2.03 22.83 -31.78
N ARG A 7 -2.88 23.39 -32.65
CA ARG A 7 -4.35 23.53 -32.50
C ARG A 7 -5.16 22.21 -32.44
N ARG A 8 -4.51 21.06 -32.23
CA ARG A 8 -5.16 19.74 -32.15
C ARG A 8 -5.35 19.19 -30.72
N SER A 9 -4.95 19.91 -29.69
CA SER A 9 -5.23 19.55 -28.28
C SER A 9 -6.59 20.07 -27.86
N PHE A 10 -7.62 19.79 -28.64
CA PHE A 10 -8.98 20.23 -28.33
C PHE A 10 -9.72 19.19 -27.50
N LEU A 11 -10.60 19.70 -26.67
CA LEU A 11 -11.69 18.94 -26.05
C LEU A 11 -12.21 17.86 -27.01
N LYS A 12 -11.89 16.60 -26.73
CA LYS A 12 -12.56 15.48 -27.40
C LYS A 12 -13.89 15.25 -26.71
N VAL A 13 -14.95 15.65 -27.39
CA VAL A 13 -16.32 15.33 -27.00
C VAL A 13 -16.58 13.89 -27.39
N SER A 14 -16.81 13.04 -26.41
CA SER A 14 -17.38 11.72 -26.65
C SER A 14 -18.87 11.79 -26.29
N ALA A 15 -19.74 11.73 -27.27
CA ALA A 15 -21.15 11.49 -27.05
C ALA A 15 -21.28 10.05 -26.52
N ALA A 16 -21.41 9.89 -25.21
CA ALA A 16 -21.73 8.59 -24.64
C ALA A 16 -23.23 8.35 -24.77
N ALA A 17 -23.64 7.10 -24.94
CA ALA A 17 -25.04 6.71 -24.89
C ALA A 17 -25.69 7.23 -23.60
N GLY A 18 -26.52 8.28 -23.71
CA GLY A 18 -27.11 8.97 -22.57
C GLY A 18 -26.99 10.50 -22.62
N GLY A 19 -26.43 11.10 -23.66
CA GLY A 19 -26.45 12.55 -23.89
C GLY A 19 -25.54 13.40 -22.99
N GLY A 20 -24.54 12.80 -22.34
CA GLY A 20 -23.56 13.54 -21.54
C GLY A 20 -22.33 13.98 -22.37
N VAL A 21 -21.63 15.00 -21.86
CA VAL A 21 -20.39 15.53 -22.47
C VAL A 21 -19.20 15.20 -21.58
N LEU A 22 -18.18 14.57 -22.17
CA LEU A 22 -16.88 14.34 -21.55
C LEU A 22 -15.90 15.40 -22.07
N PHE A 23 -15.23 16.12 -21.22
CA PHE A 23 -14.18 17.06 -21.65
C PHE A 23 -12.82 16.71 -21.07
N SER A 24 -11.81 16.99 -21.84
CA SER A 24 -10.42 16.75 -21.54
C SER A 24 -9.76 18.01 -21.04
N LEU A 25 -8.87 17.87 -20.11
CA LEU A 25 -8.03 18.95 -19.60
C LEU A 25 -6.57 18.56 -19.73
N ASP A 26 -5.77 19.43 -20.29
CA ASP A 26 -4.30 19.30 -20.25
C ASP A 26 -3.81 19.87 -18.93
N ILE A 27 -3.26 19.02 -18.08
CA ILE A 27 -2.69 19.43 -16.79
C ILE A 27 -1.17 19.32 -16.86
N PRO A 28 -0.42 20.42 -16.74
CA PRO A 28 1.04 20.34 -16.71
C PRO A 28 1.51 19.59 -15.46
N GLU A 29 2.49 18.72 -15.62
CA GLU A 29 3.09 17.93 -14.57
C GLU A 29 4.07 18.78 -13.75
N ILE A 30 3.64 19.33 -12.62
CA ILE A 30 4.51 20.16 -11.77
C ILE A 30 5.12 19.40 -10.58
N LEU A 31 4.76 18.18 -10.25
CA LEU A 31 5.23 17.54 -9.01
C LEU A 31 5.44 16.03 -9.05
N ALA A 32 6.23 15.52 -10.01
CA ALA A 32 6.75 14.15 -9.92
C ALA A 32 8.29 14.14 -9.83
N GLN A 33 8.85 14.81 -8.84
CA GLN A 33 10.27 14.67 -8.50
C GLN A 33 10.41 13.81 -7.23
N GLY A 34 10.64 12.53 -7.44
CA GLY A 34 10.96 11.61 -6.36
C GLY A 34 11.51 10.30 -6.90
N ARG A 35 12.83 10.18 -6.93
CA ARG A 35 13.73 9.10 -7.37
C ARG A 35 14.14 9.25 -8.84
N GLY A 36 15.35 9.78 -9.08
CA GLY A 36 16.31 9.66 -10.20
C GLY A 36 15.92 8.96 -11.51
N GLY A 37 14.72 9.20 -12.02
CA GLY A 37 14.26 8.76 -13.33
C GLY A 37 14.05 9.98 -14.23
N ALA A 38 14.11 9.80 -15.56
CA ALA A 38 13.77 10.83 -16.51
C ALA A 38 12.47 11.54 -16.14
N PRO A 39 12.33 12.86 -16.43
CA PRO A 39 11.10 13.58 -16.11
C PRO A 39 9.92 12.83 -16.71
N ALA A 40 8.93 12.55 -15.87
CA ALA A 40 7.72 11.88 -16.30
C ALA A 40 7.10 12.66 -17.46
N PRO A 41 6.58 12.00 -18.53
CA PRO A 41 5.99 12.70 -19.66
C PRO A 41 4.86 13.61 -19.17
N ALA A 42 4.81 14.84 -19.74
CA ALA A 42 3.75 15.79 -19.43
C ALA A 42 2.37 15.12 -19.59
N ILE A 43 1.52 15.33 -18.61
CA ILE A 43 0.13 14.85 -18.67
C ILE A 43 -0.56 15.59 -19.81
N ASN A 44 -0.85 14.92 -20.91
CA ASN A 44 -1.36 15.59 -22.10
C ASN A 44 -2.85 15.68 -22.08
N ALA A 45 -3.75 14.95 -21.90
CA ALA A 45 -5.20 15.15 -21.88
C ALA A 45 -5.90 14.22 -20.86
N HIS A 46 -6.67 14.81 -19.97
CA HIS A 46 -7.37 14.04 -18.94
C HIS A 46 -8.88 14.09 -19.13
N ASN A 47 -9.49 12.93 -19.21
CA ASN A 47 -10.94 12.77 -19.34
C ASN A 47 -11.56 12.46 -17.98
N PHE A 48 -11.65 13.44 -17.10
CA PHE A 48 -12.11 13.23 -15.72
C PHE A 48 -13.59 13.51 -15.49
N ILE A 49 -14.22 14.39 -16.28
CA ILE A 49 -15.54 14.95 -15.96
C ILE A 49 -16.48 14.76 -17.14
N ARG A 50 -17.67 14.19 -16.89
CA ARG A 50 -18.79 14.12 -17.81
C ARG A 50 -20.02 14.72 -17.13
N VAL A 51 -20.67 15.69 -17.77
CA VAL A 51 -21.88 16.33 -17.28
C VAL A 51 -23.06 15.97 -18.19
N ALA A 52 -24.07 15.36 -17.61
CA ALA A 52 -25.30 15.00 -18.30
C ALA A 52 -26.27 16.19 -18.38
N PRO A 53 -27.23 16.22 -19.35
CA PRO A 53 -28.18 17.32 -19.49
C PRO A 53 -29.05 17.56 -18.24
N ASP A 54 -29.28 16.54 -17.43
CA ASP A 54 -30.01 16.61 -16.16
C ASP A 54 -29.16 17.17 -14.98
N GLY A 55 -27.91 17.53 -15.25
CA GLY A 55 -26.98 18.08 -14.25
C GLY A 55 -26.23 17.03 -13.42
N ILE A 56 -26.43 15.74 -13.67
CA ILE A 56 -25.61 14.68 -13.03
C ILE A 56 -24.19 14.74 -13.57
N VAL A 57 -23.22 14.73 -12.65
CA VAL A 57 -21.79 14.79 -12.95
C VAL A 57 -21.17 13.43 -12.73
N THR A 58 -20.62 12.83 -13.77
CA THR A 58 -19.82 11.60 -13.65
C THR A 58 -18.33 11.98 -13.59
N ILE A 59 -17.65 11.51 -12.55
CA ILE A 59 -16.21 11.73 -12.36
C ILE A 59 -15.47 10.40 -12.48
N MET A 60 -14.42 10.38 -13.30
CA MET A 60 -13.58 9.21 -13.51
C MET A 60 -12.63 9.01 -12.33
N ALA A 61 -12.79 7.89 -11.62
CA ALA A 61 -11.85 7.43 -10.60
C ALA A 61 -10.68 6.73 -11.30
N LYS A 62 -9.50 7.37 -11.29
CA LYS A 62 -8.37 6.88 -12.09
C LYS A 62 -7.55 5.78 -11.42
N ASN A 63 -7.51 5.71 -10.09
CA ASN A 63 -6.65 4.76 -9.36
C ASN A 63 -7.39 3.46 -9.01
N PRO A 64 -6.70 2.32 -8.94
CA PRO A 64 -7.25 1.06 -8.45
C PRO A 64 -7.76 1.19 -7.00
N GLU A 65 -8.92 0.56 -6.70
CA GLU A 65 -9.54 0.55 -5.38
C GLU A 65 -9.39 -0.83 -4.74
N THR A 66 -8.73 -0.86 -3.57
CA THR A 66 -8.50 -2.09 -2.80
C THR A 66 -9.11 -2.06 -1.39
N GLY A 67 -10.02 -1.11 -1.14
CA GLY A 67 -10.62 -0.86 0.16
C GLY A 67 -10.08 0.38 0.88
N GLN A 68 -9.06 1.06 0.30
CA GLN A 68 -8.43 2.25 0.90
C GLN A 68 -9.19 3.56 0.63
N GLY A 69 -10.27 3.53 -0.17
CA GLY A 69 -11.15 4.68 -0.38
C GLY A 69 -10.68 5.70 -1.43
N VAL A 70 -9.65 5.39 -2.21
CA VAL A 70 -9.09 6.29 -3.23
C VAL A 70 -10.10 6.59 -4.34
N ARG A 71 -10.98 5.62 -4.67
CA ARG A 71 -12.07 5.77 -5.63
C ARG A 71 -13.06 6.85 -5.23
N ASN A 72 -13.21 7.09 -3.92
CA ASN A 72 -14.07 8.14 -3.38
C ASN A 72 -13.30 9.46 -3.23
N MET A 73 -12.12 9.39 -2.62
CA MET A 73 -11.35 10.53 -2.16
C MET A 73 -10.84 11.42 -3.30
N LEU A 74 -10.31 10.86 -4.39
CA LEU A 74 -9.80 11.65 -5.52
C LEU A 74 -10.91 12.41 -6.26
N PRO A 75 -12.06 11.80 -6.58
CA PRO A 75 -13.21 12.52 -7.15
C PRO A 75 -13.75 13.65 -6.25
N MET A 76 -13.63 13.54 -4.92
CA MET A 76 -14.03 14.64 -4.01
C MET A 76 -13.26 15.94 -4.29
N LEU A 77 -11.97 15.83 -4.66
CA LEU A 77 -11.13 16.99 -5.00
C LEU A 77 -11.66 17.71 -6.24
N ILE A 78 -12.07 16.95 -7.25
CA ILE A 78 -12.66 17.48 -8.48
C ILE A 78 -14.03 18.10 -8.20
N ALA A 79 -14.89 17.39 -7.47
CA ALA A 79 -16.24 17.82 -7.16
C ALA A 79 -16.25 19.12 -6.35
N GLU A 80 -15.34 19.26 -5.37
CA GLU A 80 -15.18 20.49 -4.60
C GLU A 80 -14.88 21.69 -5.48
N GLU A 81 -13.85 21.59 -6.31
CA GLU A 81 -13.41 22.71 -7.15
C GLU A 81 -14.36 22.99 -8.33
N LEU A 82 -15.08 21.97 -8.78
CA LEU A 82 -16.14 22.11 -9.79
C LEU A 82 -17.41 22.76 -9.22
N ASP A 83 -17.51 22.85 -7.90
CA ASP A 83 -18.64 23.43 -7.16
C ASP A 83 -19.98 22.72 -7.42
N VAL A 84 -19.96 21.38 -7.34
CA VAL A 84 -21.14 20.53 -7.49
C VAL A 84 -21.51 19.85 -6.17
N ASP A 85 -22.80 19.58 -5.96
CA ASP A 85 -23.21 18.82 -4.80
C ASP A 85 -22.81 17.35 -4.92
N TRP A 86 -22.18 16.80 -3.88
CA TRP A 86 -21.71 15.41 -3.87
C TRP A 86 -22.82 14.39 -4.18
N LYS A 87 -24.05 14.64 -3.77
CA LYS A 87 -25.21 13.79 -4.08
C LYS A 87 -25.51 13.63 -5.58
N ASN A 88 -25.11 14.62 -6.39
CA ASN A 88 -25.29 14.63 -7.86
C ASN A 88 -24.06 14.07 -8.60
N VAL A 89 -23.05 13.59 -7.87
CA VAL A 89 -21.85 12.96 -8.45
C VAL A 89 -22.08 11.45 -8.62
N ARG A 90 -21.61 10.94 -9.74
CA ARG A 90 -21.47 9.51 -10.04
C ARG A 90 -20.01 9.20 -10.27
N LEU A 91 -19.54 8.06 -9.75
CA LEU A 91 -18.16 7.62 -9.91
C LEU A 91 -18.09 6.45 -10.89
N GLU A 92 -17.21 6.59 -11.86
CA GLU A 92 -16.92 5.55 -12.84
C GLU A 92 -15.45 5.18 -12.78
N GLN A 93 -15.11 3.89 -12.79
CA GLN A 93 -13.73 3.46 -12.81
C GLN A 93 -13.14 3.65 -14.19
N ALA A 94 -12.05 4.39 -14.31
CA ALA A 94 -11.36 4.55 -15.58
C ALA A 94 -10.74 3.24 -16.05
N LEU A 95 -10.66 3.04 -17.36
CA LEU A 95 -9.78 2.02 -17.96
C LEU A 95 -8.31 2.37 -17.71
N LEU A 96 -7.44 1.38 -17.79
CA LEU A 96 -6.01 1.64 -17.84
C LEU A 96 -5.65 2.34 -19.16
N ASP A 97 -5.28 3.61 -19.08
CA ASP A 97 -4.92 4.43 -20.23
C ASP A 97 -3.90 5.50 -19.83
N ASP A 98 -2.62 5.19 -19.99
CA ASP A 98 -1.50 6.06 -19.60
C ASP A 98 -1.44 7.37 -20.43
N SER A 99 -2.16 7.42 -21.55
CA SER A 99 -2.26 8.63 -22.37
C SER A 99 -3.27 9.65 -21.82
N LYS A 100 -4.21 9.19 -20.99
CA LYS A 100 -5.27 10.01 -20.37
C LYS A 100 -5.08 10.21 -18.87
N TYR A 101 -4.58 9.20 -18.18
CA TYR A 101 -4.50 9.18 -16.72
C TYR A 101 -3.10 8.78 -16.29
N SER A 102 -2.28 9.71 -15.85
CA SER A 102 -0.98 9.36 -15.28
C SER A 102 -1.11 8.69 -13.91
N GLY A 103 -0.19 7.78 -13.58
CA GLY A 103 -0.07 7.21 -12.26
C GLY A 103 -1.30 6.42 -11.79
N GLN A 104 -1.89 5.59 -12.67
CA GLN A 104 -2.99 4.69 -12.31
C GLN A 104 -2.49 3.51 -11.46
N SER A 105 -2.09 3.80 -10.24
CA SER A 105 -1.57 2.81 -9.28
C SER A 105 -2.02 3.11 -7.86
N SER A 106 -1.99 2.09 -6.99
CA SER A 106 -2.31 2.20 -5.57
C SER A 106 -1.26 1.47 -4.75
N GLY A 107 -0.36 2.23 -4.13
CA GLY A 107 0.74 1.74 -3.29
C GLY A 107 1.58 2.88 -2.75
N GLY A 108 2.32 2.63 -1.65
CA GLY A 108 3.21 3.61 -1.03
C GLY A 108 2.53 4.87 -0.53
N SER A 109 1.22 4.84 -0.31
CA SER A 109 0.41 6.00 0.11
C SER A 109 0.57 7.24 -0.77
N THR A 110 0.90 7.05 -2.06
CA THR A 110 1.27 8.12 -3.00
C THR A 110 0.08 8.82 -3.64
N ALA A 111 -1.13 8.25 -3.60
CA ALA A 111 -2.29 8.80 -4.31
C ALA A 111 -2.62 10.24 -3.89
N THR A 112 -2.65 10.54 -2.59
CA THR A 112 -2.94 11.89 -2.09
C THR A 112 -1.87 12.90 -2.52
N PRO A 113 -0.56 12.72 -2.21
CA PRO A 113 0.43 13.74 -2.52
C PRO A 113 0.62 14.00 -4.02
N THR A 114 0.36 13.00 -4.88
CA THR A 114 0.48 13.17 -6.34
C THR A 114 -0.77 13.73 -7.00
N ALA A 115 -1.94 13.64 -6.35
CA ALA A 115 -3.21 14.04 -6.94
C ALA A 115 -3.83 15.29 -6.28
N TRP A 116 -3.33 15.73 -5.12
CA TRP A 116 -3.90 16.86 -4.38
C TRP A 116 -4.09 18.13 -5.24
N ILE A 117 -3.05 18.60 -5.90
CA ILE A 117 -3.13 19.77 -6.77
C ILE A 117 -3.74 19.43 -8.14
N PRO A 118 -3.29 18.39 -8.87
CA PRO A 118 -3.82 18.09 -10.21
C PRO A 118 -5.32 17.84 -10.25
N MET A 119 -5.89 17.12 -9.28
CA MET A 119 -7.33 16.85 -9.27
C MET A 119 -8.14 18.11 -8.93
N ARG A 120 -7.66 18.95 -8.05
CA ARG A 120 -8.26 20.25 -7.76
C ARG A 120 -8.21 21.15 -9.00
N GLN A 121 -7.09 21.22 -9.69
CA GLN A 121 -6.96 21.97 -10.93
C GLN A 121 -7.93 21.47 -12.00
N ALA A 122 -8.15 20.17 -12.13
CA ALA A 122 -9.15 19.62 -13.05
C ALA A 122 -10.56 20.13 -12.75
N GLY A 123 -10.96 20.14 -11.47
CA GLY A 123 -12.25 20.68 -11.05
C GLY A 123 -12.37 22.19 -11.29
N ALA A 124 -11.34 22.97 -10.94
CA ALA A 124 -11.31 24.42 -11.12
C ALA A 124 -11.36 24.81 -12.61
N ALA A 125 -10.68 24.07 -13.49
CA ALA A 125 -10.76 24.27 -14.93
C ALA A 125 -12.17 24.02 -15.47
N GLY A 126 -12.82 22.93 -15.05
CA GLY A 126 -14.21 22.67 -15.39
C GLY A 126 -15.12 23.82 -14.96
N ARG A 127 -15.00 24.29 -13.72
CA ARG A 127 -15.74 25.45 -13.22
C ARG A 127 -15.52 26.72 -14.06
N ALA A 128 -14.27 27.03 -14.37
CA ALA A 128 -13.93 28.21 -15.17
C ALA A 128 -14.55 28.14 -16.59
N MET A 129 -14.60 26.96 -17.20
CA MET A 129 -15.23 26.76 -18.51
C MET A 129 -16.76 26.99 -18.46
N PHE A 130 -17.43 26.50 -17.42
CA PHE A 130 -18.88 26.77 -17.23
C PHE A 130 -19.17 28.26 -17.00
N VAL A 131 -18.34 28.93 -16.21
CA VAL A 131 -18.44 30.39 -16.00
C VAL A 131 -18.25 31.12 -17.33
N ALA A 132 -17.23 30.79 -18.12
CA ALA A 132 -16.98 31.41 -19.41
C ALA A 132 -18.13 31.15 -20.43
N ALA A 133 -18.70 29.94 -20.44
CA ALA A 133 -19.86 29.61 -21.29
C ALA A 133 -21.10 30.46 -20.94
N ALA A 134 -21.38 30.63 -19.65
CA ALA A 134 -22.47 31.46 -19.17
C ALA A 134 -22.25 32.94 -19.46
N ALA A 135 -21.02 33.46 -19.24
CA ALA A 135 -20.61 34.84 -19.53
C ALA A 135 -20.90 35.19 -21.01
N GLN A 136 -20.47 34.30 -21.93
CA GLN A 136 -20.76 34.46 -23.35
C GLN A 136 -22.26 34.38 -23.68
N SER A 137 -23.02 33.48 -23.01
CA SER A 137 -24.45 33.31 -23.27
C SER A 137 -25.26 34.50 -22.78
N TRP A 138 -24.81 35.17 -21.74
CA TRP A 138 -25.50 36.29 -21.13
C TRP A 138 -24.94 37.67 -21.53
N ASN A 139 -23.84 37.67 -22.27
CA ASN A 139 -23.08 38.87 -22.66
C ASN A 139 -22.71 39.72 -21.44
N VAL A 140 -22.11 39.10 -20.42
CA VAL A 140 -21.65 39.77 -19.18
C VAL A 140 -20.21 39.36 -18.86
N PRO A 141 -19.46 40.16 -18.14
CA PRO A 141 -18.12 39.79 -17.68
C PRO A 141 -18.13 38.52 -16.81
N ALA A 142 -17.17 37.60 -17.02
CA ALA A 142 -17.04 36.40 -16.20
C ALA A 142 -16.81 36.71 -14.71
N SER A 143 -16.21 37.87 -14.39
CA SER A 143 -15.97 38.34 -13.03
C SER A 143 -17.25 38.66 -12.21
N GLU A 144 -18.38 38.85 -12.87
CA GLU A 144 -19.69 39.09 -12.24
C GLU A 144 -20.40 37.76 -11.90
N LEU A 145 -19.87 36.65 -12.36
CA LEU A 145 -20.47 35.32 -12.21
C LEU A 145 -19.87 34.57 -11.02
N THR A 146 -20.72 33.83 -10.34
CA THR A 146 -20.36 32.90 -9.29
C THR A 146 -20.95 31.51 -9.58
N THR A 147 -20.49 30.49 -8.86
CA THR A 147 -21.02 29.14 -8.99
C THR A 147 -21.56 28.63 -7.66
N ALA A 148 -22.56 27.78 -7.73
CA ALA A 148 -23.03 27.00 -6.59
C ALA A 148 -23.84 25.78 -7.08
N SER A 149 -23.61 24.62 -6.45
CA SER A 149 -24.42 23.40 -6.65
C SER A 149 -24.63 23.02 -8.12
N GLY A 150 -23.59 23.14 -8.96
CA GLY A 150 -23.64 22.79 -10.39
C GLY A 150 -24.38 23.81 -11.26
N LYS A 151 -24.45 25.05 -10.82
CA LYS A 151 -25.06 26.18 -11.54
C LYS A 151 -24.10 27.36 -11.61
N VAL A 152 -24.23 28.17 -12.67
CA VAL A 152 -23.65 29.50 -12.76
C VAL A 152 -24.72 30.52 -12.40
N LEU A 153 -24.35 31.53 -11.61
CA LEU A 153 -25.24 32.53 -11.07
C LEU A 153 -24.74 33.94 -11.45
N HIS A 154 -25.66 34.79 -11.88
CA HIS A 154 -25.41 36.22 -12.05
C HIS A 154 -26.33 37.01 -11.11
N LYS A 155 -25.79 37.43 -9.97
CA LYS A 155 -26.57 38.11 -8.90
C LYS A 155 -27.22 39.40 -9.36
N ALA A 156 -26.53 40.21 -10.17
CA ALA A 156 -27.01 41.52 -10.60
C ALA A 156 -28.31 41.44 -11.44
N SER A 157 -28.50 40.36 -12.23
CA SER A 157 -29.72 40.17 -13.01
C SER A 157 -30.59 39.01 -12.54
N ASN A 158 -30.27 38.44 -11.37
CA ASN A 158 -30.98 37.27 -10.80
C ASN A 158 -31.14 36.08 -11.75
N ARG A 159 -30.14 35.87 -12.68
CA ARG A 159 -30.12 34.75 -13.60
C ARG A 159 -29.35 33.59 -13.04
N SER A 160 -29.78 32.34 -13.37
CA SER A 160 -29.04 31.13 -13.10
C SER A 160 -29.16 30.16 -14.27
N ILE A 161 -28.13 29.32 -14.52
CA ILE A 161 -28.13 28.28 -15.53
C ILE A 161 -27.37 27.05 -15.01
N GLY A 162 -27.92 25.87 -15.25
CA GLY A 162 -27.32 24.61 -14.85
C GLY A 162 -26.13 24.21 -15.72
N TYR A 163 -25.18 23.46 -15.17
CA TYR A 163 -24.05 22.93 -15.94
C TYR A 163 -24.51 21.99 -17.06
N GLY A 164 -25.60 21.23 -16.85
CA GLY A 164 -26.19 20.37 -17.88
C GLY A 164 -26.61 21.12 -19.14
N GLU A 165 -27.22 22.30 -18.96
CA GLU A 165 -27.66 23.17 -20.05
C GLU A 165 -26.47 23.78 -20.84
N LEU A 166 -25.36 24.01 -20.16
CA LEU A 166 -24.14 24.57 -20.74
C LEU A 166 -23.17 23.52 -21.30
N ALA A 167 -23.38 22.24 -20.99
CA ALA A 167 -22.43 21.18 -21.27
C ALA A 167 -21.99 21.11 -22.75
N SER A 168 -22.95 21.19 -23.69
CA SER A 168 -22.67 21.17 -25.13
C SER A 168 -21.82 22.37 -25.59
N LYS A 169 -22.04 23.54 -25.01
CA LYS A 169 -21.26 24.75 -25.30
C LYS A 169 -19.86 24.62 -24.74
N VAL A 170 -19.72 24.20 -23.48
CA VAL A 170 -18.44 23.97 -22.81
C VAL A 170 -17.55 23.01 -23.60
N ALA A 171 -18.15 21.95 -24.17
CA ALA A 171 -17.43 20.97 -24.95
C ALA A 171 -16.68 21.51 -26.17
N THR A 172 -17.08 22.66 -26.70
CA THR A 172 -16.44 23.30 -27.88
C THR A 172 -15.47 24.42 -27.49
N MET A 173 -15.35 24.73 -26.20
CA MET A 173 -14.48 25.80 -25.71
C MET A 173 -13.04 25.32 -25.51
N PRO A 174 -12.04 26.22 -25.67
CA PRO A 174 -10.67 25.87 -25.33
C PRO A 174 -10.51 25.65 -23.82
N SER A 175 -9.66 24.69 -23.44
CA SER A 175 -9.28 24.47 -22.05
C SER A 175 -8.49 25.68 -21.53
N PRO A 176 -8.76 26.19 -20.33
CA PRO A 176 -7.97 27.24 -19.71
C PRO A 176 -6.57 26.72 -19.32
N ASP A 177 -5.63 27.63 -19.15
CA ASP A 177 -4.35 27.34 -18.49
C ASP A 177 -4.58 27.06 -17.01
N VAL A 178 -4.43 25.81 -16.60
CA VAL A 178 -4.71 25.37 -15.22
C VAL A 178 -3.78 26.01 -14.19
N THR A 179 -2.60 26.50 -14.60
CA THR A 179 -1.63 27.16 -13.71
C THR A 179 -2.09 28.55 -13.28
N THR A 180 -2.99 29.18 -14.03
CA THR A 180 -3.54 30.51 -13.75
C THR A 180 -4.80 30.47 -12.90
N LEU A 181 -5.35 29.27 -12.66
CA LEU A 181 -6.61 29.14 -11.96
C LEU A 181 -6.44 29.24 -10.44
N LYS A 182 -7.29 30.03 -9.81
CA LYS A 182 -7.38 30.11 -8.38
C LYS A 182 -8.16 28.91 -7.84
N LEU A 183 -7.51 28.12 -7.00
CA LEU A 183 -8.17 27.05 -6.23
C LEU A 183 -8.92 27.63 -5.04
N LYS A 184 -9.97 26.94 -4.58
CA LYS A 184 -10.72 27.32 -3.39
C LYS A 184 -9.84 27.36 -2.16
N ASP A 185 -10.11 28.32 -1.28
CA ASP A 185 -9.53 28.36 0.06
C ASP A 185 -10.13 27.25 0.94
N PRO A 186 -9.39 26.67 1.90
CA PRO A 186 -9.94 25.70 2.82
C PRO A 186 -11.20 26.12 3.58
N SER A 187 -11.39 27.41 3.80
CA SER A 187 -12.61 27.98 4.43
C SER A 187 -13.85 27.87 3.54
N GLU A 188 -13.67 27.64 2.24
CA GLU A 188 -14.75 27.52 1.24
C GLU A 188 -15.19 26.06 1.00
N TYR A 189 -14.50 25.08 1.61
CA TYR A 189 -14.76 23.67 1.36
C TYR A 189 -16.12 23.22 1.91
N LYS A 190 -16.84 22.46 1.08
CA LYS A 190 -18.13 21.84 1.41
C LYS A 190 -18.09 20.31 1.32
N ILE A 191 -17.11 19.77 0.59
CA ILE A 191 -16.92 18.35 0.37
C ILE A 191 -15.60 17.89 1.04
N ILE A 192 -14.49 18.58 0.74
CA ILE A 192 -13.20 18.30 1.37
C ILE A 192 -13.25 18.62 2.85
N GLY A 193 -12.79 17.69 3.69
CA GLY A 193 -12.79 17.86 5.15
C GLY A 193 -14.10 17.48 5.83
N HIS A 194 -15.12 17.09 5.07
CA HIS A 194 -16.39 16.58 5.58
C HIS A 194 -16.49 15.07 5.40
N PRO A 195 -17.11 14.33 6.36
CA PRO A 195 -17.23 12.88 6.29
C PRO A 195 -18.20 12.46 5.17
N HIS A 196 -17.73 11.59 4.29
CA HIS A 196 -18.54 11.00 3.23
C HIS A 196 -18.38 9.49 3.24
N VAL A 197 -19.51 8.78 3.21
CA VAL A 197 -19.56 7.33 3.09
C VAL A 197 -19.03 6.92 1.71
N ALA A 198 -18.33 5.79 1.64
CA ALA A 198 -17.82 5.27 0.36
C ALA A 198 -18.97 5.06 -0.64
N TYR A 199 -18.75 5.51 -1.88
CA TYR A 199 -19.75 5.50 -2.95
C TYR A 199 -20.39 4.13 -3.19
N ASP A 200 -19.62 3.07 -3.05
CA ASP A 200 -20.01 1.69 -3.32
C ASP A 200 -20.39 0.87 -2.07
N VAL A 201 -20.42 1.49 -0.88
CA VAL A 201 -20.75 0.79 0.37
C VAL A 201 -22.07 0.06 0.32
N LYS A 202 -23.11 0.67 -0.30
CA LYS A 202 -24.42 0.02 -0.47
C LYS A 202 -24.35 -1.21 -1.38
N ALA A 203 -23.57 -1.13 -2.45
CA ALA A 203 -23.38 -2.25 -3.37
C ALA A 203 -22.65 -3.41 -2.66
N ILE A 204 -21.61 -3.11 -1.87
CA ILE A 204 -20.89 -4.11 -1.06
C ILE A 204 -21.84 -4.75 -0.04
N ALA A 205 -22.54 -3.95 0.75
CA ALA A 205 -23.40 -4.42 1.82
C ALA A 205 -24.61 -5.25 1.33
N THR A 206 -25.01 -5.07 0.06
CA THR A 206 -26.11 -5.82 -0.55
C THR A 206 -25.66 -6.93 -1.51
N GLY A 207 -24.35 -7.24 -1.53
CA GLY A 207 -23.80 -8.34 -2.34
C GLY A 207 -23.87 -8.13 -3.85
N LYS A 208 -23.86 -6.87 -4.34
CA LYS A 208 -23.78 -6.63 -5.77
C LYS A 208 -22.42 -7.04 -6.34
N PRO A 209 -22.38 -7.64 -7.55
CA PRO A 209 -21.13 -8.06 -8.17
C PRO A 209 -20.27 -6.85 -8.59
N ILE A 210 -19.19 -6.57 -7.86
CA ILE A 210 -18.30 -5.43 -8.12
C ILE A 210 -16.81 -5.77 -7.99
N PHE A 211 -16.48 -6.97 -7.50
CA PHE A 211 -15.12 -7.43 -7.31
C PHE A 211 -14.58 -8.20 -8.52
N GLY A 212 -13.29 -8.46 -8.59
CA GLY A 212 -12.68 -9.23 -9.66
C GLY A 212 -13.26 -10.64 -9.79
N VAL A 213 -13.51 -11.29 -8.66
CA VAL A 213 -14.13 -12.62 -8.61
C VAL A 213 -15.54 -12.66 -9.19
N ASP A 214 -16.23 -11.53 -9.23
CA ASP A 214 -17.62 -11.45 -9.74
C ASP A 214 -17.71 -11.26 -11.26
N VAL A 215 -16.60 -10.89 -11.93
CA VAL A 215 -16.59 -10.63 -13.38
C VAL A 215 -17.06 -11.85 -14.16
N THR A 216 -17.98 -11.67 -15.08
CA THR A 216 -18.43 -12.70 -16.01
C THR A 216 -18.39 -12.19 -17.44
N VAL A 217 -17.90 -13.04 -18.36
CA VAL A 217 -17.92 -12.76 -19.79
C VAL A 217 -18.54 -13.93 -20.54
N PRO A 218 -19.22 -13.70 -21.67
CA PRO A 218 -19.86 -14.78 -22.43
C PRO A 218 -18.89 -15.87 -22.85
N GLY A 219 -19.26 -17.13 -22.65
CA GLY A 219 -18.47 -18.29 -23.06
C GLY A 219 -17.24 -18.59 -22.20
N MET A 220 -17.06 -17.91 -21.07
CA MET A 220 -15.89 -18.14 -20.22
C MET A 220 -15.91 -19.52 -19.56
N GLN A 221 -14.71 -20.07 -19.36
CA GLN A 221 -14.44 -21.24 -18.54
C GLN A 221 -13.68 -20.84 -17.27
N TYR A 222 -13.89 -21.60 -16.22
CA TYR A 222 -13.19 -21.37 -14.95
C TYR A 222 -11.90 -22.20 -14.90
N ALA A 223 -10.80 -21.53 -14.60
CA ALA A 223 -9.50 -22.16 -14.48
C ALA A 223 -9.02 -22.19 -13.03
N VAL A 224 -8.36 -23.31 -12.69
CA VAL A 224 -7.46 -23.44 -11.55
C VAL A 224 -6.07 -23.79 -12.08
N PHE A 225 -5.03 -23.41 -11.33
CA PHE A 225 -3.66 -23.62 -11.75
C PHE A 225 -2.86 -24.31 -10.64
N GLU A 226 -2.46 -25.56 -10.88
CA GLU A 226 -1.61 -26.33 -9.95
C GLU A 226 -0.16 -26.00 -10.19
N LYS A 227 0.52 -25.48 -9.19
CA LYS A 227 1.94 -25.11 -9.20
C LYS A 227 2.75 -25.97 -8.24
N CYS A 228 4.04 -26.12 -8.48
CA CYS A 228 4.93 -26.78 -7.53
C CYS A 228 4.97 -26.01 -6.21
N GLY A 229 4.88 -26.68 -5.07
CA GLY A 229 5.01 -26.04 -3.77
C GLY A 229 6.41 -25.46 -3.50
N VAL A 230 7.43 -25.88 -4.27
CA VAL A 230 8.75 -25.27 -4.30
C VAL A 230 8.82 -24.31 -5.49
N PHE A 231 9.12 -23.05 -5.24
CA PHE A 231 9.19 -22.01 -6.29
C PHE A 231 10.22 -22.35 -7.37
N GLY A 232 9.77 -22.34 -8.63
CA GLY A 232 10.59 -22.66 -9.79
C GLY A 232 10.64 -24.15 -10.14
N GLY A 233 9.88 -25.01 -9.44
CA GLY A 233 9.76 -26.43 -9.79
C GLY A 233 9.07 -26.64 -11.14
N LYS A 234 9.38 -27.77 -11.81
CA LYS A 234 8.87 -28.12 -13.13
C LYS A 234 8.10 -29.45 -13.09
N VAL A 235 7.07 -29.57 -13.93
CA VAL A 235 6.31 -30.82 -14.10
C VAL A 235 7.21 -31.87 -14.79
N VAL A 236 7.31 -33.05 -14.18
CA VAL A 236 7.98 -34.23 -14.79
C VAL A 236 6.93 -35.14 -15.42
N SER A 237 5.87 -35.49 -14.67
CA SER A 237 4.76 -36.31 -15.15
C SER A 237 3.49 -36.01 -14.33
N SER A 238 2.34 -36.40 -14.87
CA SER A 238 1.08 -36.30 -14.18
C SER A 238 0.02 -37.25 -14.73
N ASN A 239 -1.07 -37.43 -13.99
CA ASN A 239 -2.24 -38.18 -14.47
C ASN A 239 -3.24 -37.27 -15.24
N ILE A 240 -2.76 -36.31 -15.99
CA ILE A 240 -3.59 -35.30 -16.68
C ILE A 240 -4.64 -35.89 -17.62
N GLU A 241 -4.36 -37.05 -18.23
CA GLU A 241 -5.29 -37.72 -19.11
C GLU A 241 -6.51 -38.34 -18.38
N GLU A 242 -6.36 -38.67 -17.10
CA GLU A 242 -7.50 -39.01 -16.23
C GLU A 242 -8.31 -37.76 -15.88
N ILE A 243 -7.65 -36.67 -15.59
CA ILE A 243 -8.29 -35.39 -15.24
C ILE A 243 -9.16 -34.87 -16.39
N LYS A 244 -8.69 -34.95 -17.63
CA LYS A 244 -9.43 -34.54 -18.83
C LYS A 244 -10.77 -35.25 -18.98
N LYS A 245 -10.90 -36.48 -18.45
CA LYS A 245 -12.11 -37.30 -18.55
C LYS A 245 -13.14 -37.05 -17.46
N MET A 246 -12.81 -36.20 -16.46
CA MET A 246 -13.70 -35.95 -15.34
C MET A 246 -14.91 -35.07 -15.74
N PRO A 247 -16.07 -35.28 -15.10
CA PRO A 247 -17.28 -34.50 -15.38
C PRO A 247 -17.04 -32.99 -15.25
N GLY A 248 -17.55 -32.22 -16.23
CA GLY A 248 -17.45 -30.77 -16.26
C GLY A 248 -16.08 -30.19 -16.61
N ILE A 249 -15.07 -31.02 -16.86
CA ILE A 249 -13.76 -30.58 -17.34
C ILE A 249 -13.81 -30.37 -18.85
N LYS A 250 -13.31 -29.24 -19.29
CA LYS A 250 -13.22 -28.86 -20.71
C LYS A 250 -11.83 -29.05 -21.28
N GLN A 251 -10.83 -28.63 -20.53
CA GLN A 251 -9.42 -28.73 -20.94
C GLN A 251 -8.52 -28.93 -19.71
N ALA A 252 -7.39 -29.59 -19.93
CA ALA A 252 -6.27 -29.58 -18.99
C ALA A 252 -4.97 -29.70 -19.78
N PHE A 253 -3.95 -28.91 -19.41
CA PHE A 253 -2.65 -28.91 -20.09
C PHE A 253 -1.53 -28.46 -19.18
N VAL A 254 -0.31 -28.87 -19.51
CA VAL A 254 0.90 -28.41 -18.83
C VAL A 254 1.22 -26.99 -19.30
N VAL A 255 1.54 -26.13 -18.36
CA VAL A 255 2.09 -24.81 -18.58
C VAL A 255 3.58 -24.88 -18.32
N GLU A 256 4.39 -24.56 -19.29
CA GLU A 256 5.84 -24.53 -19.16
C GLU A 256 6.32 -23.08 -19.08
N ARG A 257 7.01 -22.77 -18.01
CA ARG A 257 7.72 -21.50 -17.90
C ARG A 257 8.98 -21.59 -18.78
N PRO A 258 9.28 -20.55 -19.60
CA PRO A 258 10.57 -20.44 -20.27
C PRO A 258 11.74 -20.57 -19.28
N ASP A 259 12.81 -21.21 -19.68
CA ASP A 259 13.99 -21.36 -18.82
C ASP A 259 14.56 -19.98 -18.47
N VAL A 260 14.61 -19.73 -17.18
CA VAL A 260 15.34 -18.58 -16.62
C VAL A 260 16.65 -19.13 -16.07
N PRO A 261 17.82 -18.56 -16.44
CA PRO A 261 19.10 -18.99 -15.89
C PRO A 261 19.04 -19.09 -14.37
N ALA A 262 19.68 -20.13 -13.81
CA ALA A 262 19.64 -20.39 -12.35
C ALA A 262 20.25 -19.25 -11.52
N ASP A 263 21.14 -18.47 -12.12
CA ASP A 263 21.76 -17.26 -11.59
C ASP A 263 20.93 -16.00 -11.82
N ALA A 264 19.96 -16.04 -12.72
CA ALA A 264 18.94 -15.00 -12.85
C ALA A 264 17.87 -15.07 -11.73
N VAL A 265 18.28 -15.38 -10.49
CA VAL A 265 17.46 -15.15 -9.30
C VAL A 265 17.46 -13.65 -9.02
N ILE A 266 16.97 -12.92 -10.00
CA ILE A 266 16.73 -11.50 -9.83
C ILE A 266 15.62 -11.37 -8.79
N PRO A 267 15.75 -10.47 -7.83
CA PRO A 267 14.64 -10.01 -7.00
C PRO A 267 13.61 -9.36 -7.91
N GLY A 268 12.82 -10.12 -8.61
CA GLY A 268 11.85 -9.65 -9.59
C GLY A 268 10.64 -10.54 -9.67
N GLU A 269 9.61 -10.04 -10.31
CA GLU A 269 8.37 -10.74 -10.59
C GLU A 269 8.56 -11.60 -11.85
N PRO A 270 8.65 -12.95 -11.74
CA PRO A 270 8.89 -13.81 -12.91
C PRO A 270 7.65 -13.98 -13.80
N GLY A 271 6.49 -13.49 -13.37
CA GLY A 271 5.24 -13.54 -14.11
C GLY A 271 4.59 -14.92 -14.17
N LEU A 272 5.22 -15.90 -14.78
CA LEU A 272 4.68 -17.26 -15.01
C LEU A 272 5.49 -18.33 -14.27
N GLU A 273 4.82 -19.28 -13.62
CA GLU A 273 5.38 -20.51 -13.09
C GLU A 273 5.02 -21.70 -13.99
N SER A 274 5.81 -22.79 -13.91
CA SER A 274 5.42 -24.07 -14.50
C SER A 274 4.35 -24.74 -13.65
N GLY A 275 3.41 -25.43 -14.31
CA GLY A 275 2.31 -26.07 -13.61
C GLY A 275 1.32 -26.75 -14.54
N ILE A 276 0.13 -27.04 -14.02
CA ILE A 276 -0.96 -27.66 -14.78
C ILE A 276 -2.21 -26.79 -14.65
N ALA A 277 -2.70 -26.28 -15.77
CA ALA A 277 -3.99 -25.58 -15.85
C ALA A 277 -5.11 -26.61 -16.07
N ILE A 278 -6.21 -26.45 -15.33
CA ILE A 278 -7.43 -27.25 -15.47
C ILE A 278 -8.60 -26.29 -15.65
N LEU A 279 -9.34 -26.42 -16.76
CA LEU A 279 -10.49 -25.61 -17.10
C LEU A 279 -11.78 -26.42 -16.98
N GLY A 280 -12.75 -25.87 -16.28
CA GLY A 280 -14.05 -26.50 -16.07
C GLY A 280 -15.23 -25.57 -16.37
N GLU A 281 -16.43 -26.14 -16.46
CA GLU A 281 -17.69 -25.39 -16.62
C GLU A 281 -17.95 -24.45 -15.45
N THR A 282 -17.51 -24.85 -14.26
CA THR A 282 -17.55 -24.09 -13.02
C THR A 282 -16.21 -24.21 -12.31
N TRP A 283 -15.92 -23.27 -11.42
CA TRP A 283 -14.75 -23.34 -10.55
C TRP A 283 -14.72 -24.65 -9.72
N TRP A 284 -15.91 -25.09 -9.27
CA TRP A 284 -16.04 -26.35 -8.50
C TRP A 284 -15.61 -27.60 -9.31
N HIS A 285 -15.99 -27.68 -10.59
CA HIS A 285 -15.52 -28.79 -11.45
C HIS A 285 -14.01 -28.78 -11.57
N ALA A 286 -13.41 -27.64 -11.89
CA ALA A 286 -11.97 -27.51 -12.03
C ALA A 286 -11.23 -27.84 -10.73
N GLN A 287 -11.70 -27.31 -9.57
CA GLN A 287 -11.11 -27.55 -8.26
C GLN A 287 -11.27 -29.00 -7.79
N SER A 288 -12.43 -29.62 -8.05
CA SER A 288 -12.67 -31.02 -7.72
C SER A 288 -11.77 -31.97 -8.53
N ALA A 289 -11.51 -31.65 -9.78
CA ALA A 289 -10.56 -32.37 -10.62
C ALA A 289 -9.11 -32.17 -10.15
N ARG A 290 -8.74 -30.95 -9.78
CA ARG A 290 -7.43 -30.62 -9.20
C ARG A 290 -7.14 -31.45 -7.93
N ASN A 291 -8.14 -31.69 -7.09
CA ASN A 291 -8.00 -32.53 -5.91
C ASN A 291 -7.69 -34.02 -6.23
N LYS A 292 -7.87 -34.47 -7.49
CA LYS A 292 -7.52 -35.80 -7.98
C LYS A 292 -6.22 -35.81 -8.78
N LEU A 293 -5.69 -34.63 -9.09
CA LEU A 293 -4.46 -34.48 -9.84
C LEU A 293 -3.27 -35.02 -9.02
N LYS A 294 -2.42 -35.79 -9.68
CA LYS A 294 -1.15 -36.29 -9.14
C LYS A 294 -0.05 -35.76 -10.04
N VAL A 295 0.93 -35.06 -9.49
CA VAL A 295 2.04 -34.47 -10.24
C VAL A 295 3.36 -34.94 -9.62
N VAL A 296 4.26 -35.37 -10.46
CA VAL A 296 5.66 -35.57 -10.09
C VAL A 296 6.43 -34.33 -10.51
N TRP A 297 7.11 -33.71 -9.55
CA TRP A 297 7.82 -32.47 -9.74
C TRP A 297 9.34 -32.64 -9.73
N ASN A 298 10.02 -31.90 -10.59
CA ASN A 298 11.43 -31.58 -10.39
C ASN A 298 11.44 -30.26 -9.57
N GLU A 299 11.76 -30.37 -8.30
CA GLU A 299 11.69 -29.25 -7.34
C GLU A 299 12.93 -28.33 -7.40
N GLY A 300 14.00 -28.80 -8.06
CA GLY A 300 15.23 -28.00 -8.18
C GLY A 300 15.99 -27.77 -6.87
N PRO A 301 16.95 -26.84 -6.87
CA PRO A 301 17.90 -26.67 -5.74
C PRO A 301 17.26 -26.06 -4.47
N ARG A 302 16.06 -25.48 -4.56
CA ARG A 302 15.38 -24.83 -3.43
C ARG A 302 14.62 -25.84 -2.54
N ALA A 303 14.55 -27.10 -2.92
CA ALA A 303 13.86 -28.16 -2.18
C ALA A 303 14.40 -28.40 -0.75
N ASN A 304 15.62 -27.94 -0.45
CA ASN A 304 16.23 -28.08 0.88
C ASN A 304 16.16 -26.83 1.74
N ASP A 305 15.47 -25.78 1.26
CA ASP A 305 15.34 -24.52 2.03
C ASP A 305 14.46 -24.70 3.27
N SER A 306 14.84 -24.08 4.40
CA SER A 306 14.15 -24.25 5.66
C SER A 306 14.34 -23.04 6.59
N SER A 307 13.27 -22.61 7.23
CA SER A 307 13.28 -21.54 8.24
C SER A 307 14.21 -21.84 9.42
N THR A 308 14.33 -23.13 9.82
CA THR A 308 15.25 -23.54 10.89
C THR A 308 16.71 -23.34 10.48
N VAL A 309 17.08 -23.69 9.25
CA VAL A 309 18.43 -23.46 8.72
C VAL A 309 18.74 -21.97 8.63
N HIS A 310 17.76 -21.14 8.24
CA HIS A 310 17.95 -19.69 8.22
C HIS A 310 18.25 -19.12 9.61
N ALA A 311 17.52 -19.53 10.64
CA ALA A 311 17.76 -19.09 12.01
C ALA A 311 19.14 -19.52 12.55
N GLN A 312 19.62 -20.74 12.21
CA GLN A 312 20.96 -21.21 12.57
C GLN A 312 22.06 -20.36 11.90
N LYS A 313 21.93 -20.07 10.61
CA LYS A 313 22.87 -19.22 9.88
C LYS A 313 22.99 -17.82 10.45
N VAL A 314 21.92 -17.28 11.01
CA VAL A 314 21.96 -15.95 11.66
C VAL A 314 22.88 -15.95 12.87
N GLN A 315 22.89 -17.00 13.69
CA GLN A 315 23.84 -17.10 14.83
C GLN A 315 25.29 -17.13 14.34
N GLU A 316 25.56 -17.86 13.24
CA GLU A 316 26.89 -17.83 12.63
C GLU A 316 27.27 -16.46 12.10
N MET A 317 26.33 -15.74 11.47
CA MET A 317 26.56 -14.36 10.98
C MET A 317 26.89 -13.38 12.11
N ILE A 318 26.19 -13.47 13.25
CA ILE A 318 26.47 -12.65 14.41
C ILE A 318 27.88 -12.92 14.93
N GLN A 319 28.30 -14.20 15.01
CA GLN A 319 29.64 -14.58 15.48
C GLN A 319 30.76 -14.17 14.51
N LYS A 320 30.53 -14.31 13.19
CA LYS A 320 31.52 -13.95 12.15
C LYS A 320 31.59 -12.43 11.93
N GLY A 321 30.57 -11.69 12.33
CA GLY A 321 30.43 -10.28 12.03
C GLY A 321 29.79 -10.01 10.65
N PRO A 322 29.54 -8.73 10.32
CA PRO A 322 28.84 -8.31 9.11
C PRO A 322 29.67 -8.57 7.84
N GLN A 323 28.98 -8.89 6.74
CA GLN A 323 29.59 -9.06 5.43
C GLN A 323 30.04 -7.72 4.82
N ARG A 324 29.25 -6.66 5.03
CA ARG A 324 29.54 -5.33 4.50
C ARG A 324 28.98 -4.22 5.38
N SER A 325 29.50 -3.03 5.22
CA SER A 325 28.91 -1.80 5.77
C SER A 325 28.00 -1.15 4.75
N ILE A 326 26.80 -0.73 5.19
CA ILE A 326 25.87 0.10 4.41
C ILE A 326 26.20 1.59 4.67
N ARG A 327 26.46 1.93 5.95
CA ARG A 327 26.81 3.29 6.39
C ARG A 327 27.64 3.24 7.65
N VAL A 328 28.63 4.14 7.71
CA VAL A 328 29.44 4.38 8.91
C VAL A 328 29.62 5.89 9.05
N ASP A 329 29.22 6.43 10.18
CA ASP A 329 29.43 7.82 10.58
C ASP A 329 30.25 7.83 11.91
N GLY A 330 31.27 8.64 12.03
CA GLY A 330 32.12 8.76 13.21
C GLY A 330 32.84 7.45 13.62
N ASP A 331 33.03 7.26 14.91
CA ASP A 331 33.65 6.07 15.52
C ASP A 331 32.72 5.45 16.57
N ALA A 332 31.85 4.54 16.10
CA ALA A 332 30.87 3.87 16.96
C ALA A 332 31.58 2.94 18.00
N ASP A 333 32.66 2.27 17.62
CA ASP A 333 33.37 1.34 18.52
C ASP A 333 34.12 2.09 19.62
N GLY A 334 34.79 3.19 19.31
CA GLY A 334 35.42 4.06 20.30
C GLY A 334 34.42 4.69 21.25
N ALA A 335 33.28 5.17 20.72
CA ALA A 335 32.25 5.77 21.54
C ALA A 335 31.54 4.74 22.45
N LEU A 336 31.37 3.48 22.02
CA LEU A 336 30.83 2.39 22.85
C LEU A 336 31.76 2.06 24.03
N LYS A 337 33.12 2.11 23.85
CA LYS A 337 34.06 1.85 24.93
C LYS A 337 34.02 2.91 26.04
N SER A 338 33.68 4.15 25.69
CA SER A 338 33.57 5.27 26.62
C SER A 338 32.16 5.53 27.14
N ALA A 339 31.15 4.77 26.67
CA ALA A 339 29.80 4.92 27.11
C ALA A 339 29.62 4.54 28.59
N ALA A 340 28.75 5.28 29.29
CA ALA A 340 28.44 4.99 30.70
C ALA A 340 27.65 3.70 30.86
N LYS A 341 26.76 3.41 29.89
CA LYS A 341 26.01 2.14 29.79
C LYS A 341 25.93 1.70 28.34
N VAL A 342 26.02 0.40 28.11
CA VAL A 342 25.86 -0.24 26.80
C VAL A 342 24.71 -1.23 26.86
N VAL A 343 23.83 -1.17 25.88
CA VAL A 343 22.75 -2.14 25.65
C VAL A 343 23.03 -2.91 24.37
N GLU A 344 22.86 -4.22 24.41
CA GLU A 344 23.05 -5.11 23.29
C GLU A 344 21.88 -6.10 23.21
N ALA A 345 21.25 -6.22 22.03
CA ALA A 345 20.09 -7.08 21.84
C ALA A 345 19.97 -7.55 20.39
N THR A 346 19.42 -8.77 20.22
CA THR A 346 19.03 -9.27 18.91
C THR A 346 17.51 -9.32 18.82
N TYR A 347 16.97 -8.70 17.78
CA TYR A 347 15.55 -8.72 17.44
C TYR A 347 15.30 -9.55 16.21
N SER A 348 14.10 -10.17 16.12
CA SER A 348 13.70 -10.94 14.97
C SER A 348 12.20 -10.78 14.65
N TYR A 349 11.89 -10.94 13.37
CA TYR A 349 10.52 -10.92 12.86
C TYR A 349 10.36 -11.91 11.71
N PRO A 350 9.18 -12.57 11.57
CA PRO A 350 8.96 -13.64 10.60
C PRO A 350 8.65 -13.11 9.21
N HIS A 351 8.63 -14.01 8.20
CA HIS A 351 7.88 -13.76 6.98
C HIS A 351 6.38 -13.71 7.27
N ILE A 352 5.64 -12.86 6.54
CA ILE A 352 4.17 -12.74 6.65
C ILE A 352 3.55 -12.78 5.27
N SER A 353 2.42 -13.51 5.13
CA SER A 353 1.58 -13.50 3.93
C SER A 353 0.62 -12.32 3.94
N HIS A 354 0.30 -11.79 2.76
CA HIS A 354 -0.71 -10.73 2.62
C HIS A 354 -2.13 -11.21 2.93
N ALA A 355 -2.44 -12.45 2.56
CA ALA A 355 -3.71 -13.12 2.80
C ALA A 355 -4.96 -12.21 2.62
N PRO A 356 -5.12 -11.48 1.49
CA PRO A 356 -6.29 -10.65 1.26
C PRO A 356 -7.55 -11.52 1.23
N LEU A 357 -8.69 -10.96 1.65
CA LEU A 357 -9.93 -11.75 1.76
C LEU A 357 -10.38 -12.33 0.41
N GLU A 358 -10.28 -11.56 -0.67
CA GLU A 358 -10.45 -12.03 -2.04
C GLU A 358 -9.12 -12.64 -2.53
N PRO A 359 -9.05 -13.97 -2.80
CA PRO A 359 -7.87 -14.58 -3.40
C PRO A 359 -7.54 -14.00 -4.78
N GLN A 360 -6.32 -14.20 -5.26
CA GLN A 360 -5.92 -13.69 -6.56
C GLN A 360 -6.80 -14.26 -7.66
N ASN A 361 -7.25 -13.39 -8.58
CA ASN A 361 -8.07 -13.76 -9.71
C ASN A 361 -7.91 -12.76 -10.87
N CYS A 362 -8.16 -13.23 -12.07
CA CYS A 362 -8.19 -12.41 -13.27
C CYS A 362 -9.05 -13.09 -14.33
N THR A 363 -9.83 -12.29 -15.06
CA THR A 363 -10.55 -12.76 -16.25
C THR A 363 -9.82 -12.26 -17.49
N ALA A 364 -9.58 -13.13 -18.47
CA ALA A 364 -8.86 -12.82 -19.70
C ALA A 364 -9.57 -13.37 -20.94
N VAL A 365 -9.58 -12.59 -22.01
CA VAL A 365 -10.09 -12.97 -23.32
C VAL A 365 -9.02 -12.68 -24.36
N PHE A 366 -8.49 -13.71 -25.00
CA PHE A 366 -7.54 -13.59 -26.10
C PHE A 366 -8.24 -13.90 -27.42
N LYS A 367 -8.27 -12.94 -28.34
CA LYS A 367 -8.91 -13.09 -29.66
C LYS A 367 -8.22 -12.21 -30.69
N ASP A 368 -7.96 -12.75 -31.87
CA ASP A 368 -7.41 -12.04 -33.05
C ASP A 368 -6.15 -11.22 -32.73
N GLY A 369 -5.24 -11.82 -31.92
CA GLY A 369 -3.99 -11.19 -31.52
C GLY A 369 -4.12 -10.11 -30.43
N LYS A 370 -5.32 -9.84 -29.93
CA LYS A 370 -5.63 -8.86 -28.87
C LYS A 370 -6.03 -9.56 -27.58
N LEU A 371 -5.69 -8.91 -26.46
CA LEU A 371 -6.03 -9.39 -25.13
C LEU A 371 -6.89 -8.36 -24.39
N GLU A 372 -7.97 -8.82 -23.81
CA GLU A 372 -8.82 -8.02 -22.91
C GLU A 372 -8.84 -8.67 -21.53
N MET A 373 -8.59 -7.88 -20.48
CA MET A 373 -8.43 -8.39 -19.12
C MET A 373 -9.22 -7.56 -18.11
N TRP A 374 -9.83 -8.24 -17.14
CA TRP A 374 -10.45 -7.64 -15.95
C TRP A 374 -9.64 -8.06 -14.74
N THR A 375 -9.05 -7.11 -14.06
CA THR A 375 -8.10 -7.38 -12.97
C THR A 375 -8.24 -6.39 -11.83
N ASN A 376 -8.00 -6.89 -10.63
CA ASN A 376 -7.98 -6.14 -9.38
C ASN A 376 -6.54 -5.77 -8.95
N SER A 377 -5.67 -5.49 -9.91
CA SER A 377 -4.26 -5.12 -9.69
C SER A 377 -4.11 -3.75 -9.02
N GLN A 378 -3.11 -3.61 -8.16
CA GLN A 378 -2.67 -2.31 -7.62
C GLN A 378 -1.71 -1.56 -8.58
N GLN A 379 -1.06 -2.28 -9.51
CA GLN A 379 -0.18 -1.72 -10.55
C GLN A 379 -0.52 -2.29 -11.94
N PRO A 380 -1.70 -1.98 -12.48
CA PRO A 380 -2.18 -2.60 -13.72
C PRO A 380 -1.30 -2.30 -14.94
N ALA A 381 -0.65 -1.13 -15.01
CA ALA A 381 0.28 -0.81 -16.10
C ALA A 381 1.51 -1.73 -16.11
N ARG A 382 2.09 -2.02 -14.92
CA ARG A 382 3.18 -2.98 -14.79
C ARG A 382 2.71 -4.39 -15.13
N GLY A 383 1.49 -4.75 -14.69
CA GLY A 383 0.88 -6.04 -15.02
C GLY A 383 0.66 -6.20 -16.53
N ARG A 384 0.14 -5.17 -17.21
CA ARG A 384 0.00 -5.15 -18.67
C ARG A 384 1.35 -5.37 -19.38
N GLN A 385 2.40 -4.69 -18.91
CA GLN A 385 3.74 -4.85 -19.50
C GLN A 385 4.29 -6.26 -19.27
N LEU A 386 4.17 -6.80 -18.06
CA LEU A 386 4.61 -8.16 -17.73
C LEU A 386 3.90 -9.23 -18.58
N VAL A 387 2.60 -9.06 -18.82
CA VAL A 387 1.81 -9.91 -19.74
C VAL A 387 2.30 -9.76 -21.17
N ALA A 388 2.54 -8.52 -21.63
CA ALA A 388 3.04 -8.26 -22.98
C ALA A 388 4.38 -8.96 -23.23
N ASP A 389 5.33 -8.79 -22.30
CA ASP A 389 6.67 -9.39 -22.38
C ASP A 389 6.61 -10.92 -22.36
N THR A 390 5.76 -11.50 -21.49
CA THR A 390 5.65 -12.96 -21.37
C THR A 390 4.97 -13.63 -22.57
N LEU A 391 3.96 -12.97 -23.17
CA LEU A 391 3.19 -13.53 -24.28
C LEU A 391 3.69 -13.09 -25.66
N GLY A 392 4.69 -12.22 -25.73
CA GLY A 392 5.20 -11.65 -26.99
C GLY A 392 4.17 -10.75 -27.69
N LEU A 393 3.42 -9.97 -26.92
CA LEU A 393 2.38 -9.06 -27.43
C LEU A 393 2.83 -7.60 -27.31
N SER A 394 2.24 -6.72 -28.13
CA SER A 394 2.34 -5.29 -27.87
C SER A 394 1.44 -4.89 -26.71
N SER A 395 1.92 -4.06 -25.80
CA SER A 395 1.09 -3.52 -24.70
C SER A 395 -0.11 -2.70 -25.23
N LYS A 396 -0.07 -2.22 -26.48
CA LYS A 396 -1.17 -1.52 -27.15
C LYS A 396 -2.33 -2.45 -27.56
N ASP A 397 -2.04 -3.74 -27.69
CA ASP A 397 -3.03 -4.77 -28.01
C ASP A 397 -3.66 -5.40 -26.75
N ILE A 398 -3.34 -4.85 -25.56
CA ILE A 398 -3.85 -5.31 -24.28
C ILE A 398 -4.72 -4.23 -23.63
N THR A 399 -6.02 -4.50 -23.54
CA THR A 399 -6.97 -3.66 -22.80
C THR A 399 -7.13 -4.17 -21.38
N VAL A 400 -7.02 -3.28 -20.39
CA VAL A 400 -7.14 -3.63 -18.97
C VAL A 400 -8.29 -2.86 -18.33
N HIS A 401 -9.28 -3.59 -17.85
CA HIS A 401 -10.37 -3.10 -17.01
C HIS A 401 -9.96 -3.24 -15.54
N MET A 402 -9.88 -2.11 -14.85
CA MET A 402 -9.60 -2.11 -13.41
C MET A 402 -10.89 -2.37 -12.65
N VAL A 403 -10.96 -3.47 -11.93
CA VAL A 403 -12.09 -3.81 -11.06
C VAL A 403 -11.71 -3.62 -9.59
N ARG A 404 -12.72 -3.49 -8.71
CA ARG A 404 -12.50 -3.38 -7.28
C ARG A 404 -11.85 -4.65 -6.73
N ALA A 405 -10.88 -4.49 -5.83
CA ALA A 405 -10.26 -5.61 -5.11
C ALA A 405 -10.84 -5.76 -3.71
N GLY A 406 -11.03 -7.00 -3.29
CA GLY A 406 -11.39 -7.41 -1.92
C GLY A 406 -10.18 -7.50 -0.99
N GLY A 407 -9.44 -6.39 -0.87
CA GLY A 407 -8.18 -6.29 -0.17
C GLY A 407 -6.97 -6.43 -1.09
N GLY A 408 -5.83 -5.91 -0.65
CA GLY A 408 -4.59 -5.99 -1.42
C GLY A 408 -3.37 -6.06 -0.52
N PHE A 409 -3.21 -5.10 0.37
CA PHE A 409 -2.11 -4.97 1.35
C PHE A 409 -0.70 -4.95 0.73
N GLY A 410 -0.60 -4.85 -0.61
CA GLY A 410 0.66 -4.96 -1.35
C GLY A 410 0.73 -6.19 -2.26
N ARG A 411 -0.03 -7.28 -1.99
CA ARG A 411 -0.01 -8.50 -2.82
C ARG A 411 -0.30 -8.21 -4.29
N ARG A 412 -1.20 -7.27 -4.56
CA ARG A 412 -1.64 -6.92 -5.91
C ARG A 412 -0.74 -5.88 -6.62
N LEU A 413 0.39 -5.53 -6.00
CA LEU A 413 1.49 -4.83 -6.66
C LEU A 413 2.27 -5.77 -7.59
N THR A 414 2.22 -7.08 -7.32
CA THR A 414 2.71 -8.14 -8.19
C THR A 414 1.56 -8.71 -9.03
N ASN A 415 1.85 -9.15 -10.26
CA ASN A 415 0.84 -9.38 -11.29
C ASN A 415 0.95 -10.78 -11.94
N ASP A 416 1.53 -11.73 -11.23
CA ASP A 416 1.69 -13.12 -11.66
C ASP A 416 0.36 -13.76 -12.06
N TYR A 417 -0.70 -13.59 -11.29
CA TYR A 417 -2.04 -14.08 -11.60
C TYR A 417 -2.65 -13.48 -12.88
N MET A 418 -2.25 -12.26 -13.28
CA MET A 418 -2.62 -11.68 -14.57
C MET A 418 -1.96 -12.42 -15.72
N VAL A 419 -0.66 -12.71 -15.56
CA VAL A 419 0.12 -13.44 -16.58
C VAL A 419 -0.40 -14.86 -16.74
N GLU A 420 -0.64 -15.56 -15.62
CA GLU A 420 -1.23 -16.90 -15.62
C GLU A 420 -2.58 -16.92 -16.35
N ALA A 421 -3.50 -16.01 -16.03
CA ALA A 421 -4.81 -15.94 -16.67
C ALA A 421 -4.70 -15.67 -18.18
N ALA A 422 -3.84 -14.72 -18.56
CA ALA A 422 -3.60 -14.37 -19.96
C ALA A 422 -2.99 -15.51 -20.77
N TYR A 423 -1.99 -16.19 -20.20
CA TYR A 423 -1.35 -17.35 -20.81
C TYR A 423 -2.34 -18.50 -21.02
N ILE A 424 -3.11 -18.82 -19.95
CA ILE A 424 -4.11 -19.89 -20.00
C ILE A 424 -5.20 -19.57 -21.04
N ALA A 425 -5.70 -18.33 -21.10
CA ALA A 425 -6.69 -17.91 -22.07
C ALA A 425 -6.17 -18.02 -23.52
N LYS A 426 -4.92 -17.60 -23.77
CA LYS A 426 -4.27 -17.72 -25.07
C LYS A 426 -4.11 -19.18 -25.50
N GLN A 427 -3.66 -20.04 -24.59
CA GLN A 427 -3.45 -21.47 -24.84
C GLN A 427 -4.77 -22.23 -25.01
N ALA A 428 -5.80 -21.90 -24.22
CA ALA A 428 -7.10 -22.55 -24.27
C ALA A 428 -7.97 -22.12 -25.46
N GLY A 429 -7.73 -20.94 -26.04
CA GLY A 429 -8.52 -20.37 -27.14
C GLY A 429 -9.95 -19.95 -26.76
N VAL A 430 -10.22 -19.76 -25.48
CA VAL A 430 -11.55 -19.36 -24.93
C VAL A 430 -11.36 -18.30 -23.85
N PRO A 431 -12.42 -17.52 -23.52
CA PRO A 431 -12.38 -16.66 -22.34
C PRO A 431 -12.15 -17.48 -21.06
N VAL A 432 -11.26 -17.02 -20.19
CA VAL A 432 -10.87 -17.73 -18.97
C VAL A 432 -11.01 -16.81 -17.75
N LYS A 433 -11.63 -17.34 -16.69
CA LYS A 433 -11.54 -16.78 -15.34
C LYS A 433 -10.65 -17.67 -14.48
N LEU A 434 -9.43 -17.23 -14.19
CA LEU A 434 -8.56 -17.85 -13.22
C LEU A 434 -8.92 -17.39 -11.81
N ILE A 435 -9.13 -18.33 -10.89
CA ILE A 435 -9.36 -18.06 -9.46
C ILE A 435 -8.45 -18.97 -8.64
N TRP A 436 -7.59 -18.35 -7.83
CA TRP A 436 -6.77 -19.07 -6.86
C TRP A 436 -7.61 -19.50 -5.66
N SER A 437 -7.26 -20.64 -5.08
CA SER A 437 -7.79 -20.99 -3.75
C SER A 437 -7.10 -20.15 -2.65
N ARG A 438 -7.56 -20.24 -1.42
CA ARG A 438 -6.87 -19.62 -0.27
C ARG A 438 -5.48 -20.23 -0.08
N GLU A 439 -5.37 -21.52 -0.29
CA GLU A 439 -4.10 -22.24 -0.19
C GLU A 439 -3.10 -21.79 -1.26
N ASP A 440 -3.56 -21.53 -2.48
CA ASP A 440 -2.71 -20.94 -3.54
C ASP A 440 -2.24 -19.55 -3.17
N ASP A 441 -3.16 -18.70 -2.71
CA ASP A 441 -2.90 -17.31 -2.35
C ASP A 441 -1.86 -17.18 -1.24
N MET A 442 -1.90 -18.10 -0.26
CA MET A 442 -0.96 -18.07 0.86
C MET A 442 0.35 -18.82 0.59
N ARG A 443 0.35 -19.88 -0.23
CA ARG A 443 1.54 -20.67 -0.51
C ARG A 443 2.36 -20.16 -1.69
N HIS A 444 1.79 -19.32 -2.54
CA HIS A 444 2.45 -18.71 -3.69
C HIS A 444 2.45 -17.17 -3.61
N ASP A 445 2.52 -16.65 -2.40
CA ASP A 445 2.57 -15.21 -2.13
C ASP A 445 3.98 -14.61 -2.39
N TYR A 446 4.05 -13.27 -2.33
CA TYR A 446 5.26 -12.47 -2.23
C TYR A 446 5.36 -11.94 -0.80
N TYR A 447 5.93 -12.71 0.08
CA TYR A 447 5.87 -12.51 1.52
C TYR A 447 6.57 -11.23 1.96
N ARG A 448 6.05 -10.55 3.00
CA ARG A 448 6.88 -9.62 3.76
C ARG A 448 8.12 -10.37 4.25
N PRO A 449 9.33 -9.86 3.94
CA PRO A 449 10.56 -10.52 4.37
C PRO A 449 10.64 -10.65 5.89
N GLY A 450 11.08 -11.80 6.35
CA GLY A 450 11.61 -11.97 7.69
C GLY A 450 12.98 -11.31 7.83
N GLY A 451 13.46 -11.16 9.06
CA GLY A 451 14.79 -10.59 9.29
C GLY A 451 15.20 -10.57 10.74
N TRP A 452 16.47 -10.22 10.95
CA TRP A 452 17.06 -10.07 12.28
C TRP A 452 17.90 -8.79 12.32
N GLN A 453 17.95 -8.19 13.49
CA GLN A 453 18.79 -7.04 13.75
C GLN A 453 19.53 -7.26 15.06
N HIS A 454 20.86 -7.32 15.01
CA HIS A 454 21.70 -7.34 16.20
C HIS A 454 22.19 -5.92 16.46
N LEU A 455 21.67 -5.35 17.53
CA LEU A 455 21.82 -3.94 17.88
C LEU A 455 22.75 -3.80 19.09
N LYS A 456 23.61 -2.79 19.05
CA LYS A 456 24.44 -2.39 20.18
C LYS A 456 24.53 -0.87 20.22
N ALA A 457 24.13 -0.27 21.35
CA ALA A 457 24.17 1.17 21.49
C ALA A 457 24.61 1.58 22.90
N GLY A 458 25.20 2.76 23.01
CA GLY A 458 25.70 3.31 24.25
C GLY A 458 25.07 4.64 24.61
N VAL A 459 24.87 4.86 25.92
CA VAL A 459 24.48 6.17 26.46
C VAL A 459 25.58 6.72 27.38
N ASP A 460 25.72 8.05 27.39
CA ASP A 460 26.63 8.76 28.33
C ASP A 460 26.02 8.83 29.75
N ALA A 461 26.77 9.43 30.69
CA ALA A 461 26.30 9.61 32.07
C ALA A 461 25.04 10.50 32.18
N SER A 462 24.79 11.36 31.19
CA SER A 462 23.58 12.18 31.10
C SER A 462 22.44 11.47 30.43
N GLY A 463 22.65 10.23 29.94
CA GLY A 463 21.69 9.40 29.26
C GLY A 463 21.41 9.82 27.81
N ASN A 464 22.34 10.45 27.12
CA ASN A 464 22.26 10.73 25.70
C ASN A 464 22.88 9.59 24.90
N VAL A 465 22.31 9.26 23.74
CA VAL A 465 22.85 8.20 22.88
C VAL A 465 24.12 8.68 22.20
N VAL A 466 25.25 8.01 22.48
CA VAL A 466 26.58 8.39 21.97
C VAL A 466 27.06 7.49 20.85
N ALA A 467 26.51 6.28 20.73
CA ALA A 467 26.85 5.34 19.68
C ALA A 467 25.70 4.41 19.37
N TRP A 468 25.60 3.99 18.09
CA TRP A 468 24.62 3.01 17.61
C TRP A 468 25.25 2.13 16.54
N LYS A 469 25.15 0.82 16.74
CA LYS A 469 25.51 -0.19 15.73
C LYS A 469 24.31 -1.06 15.45
N ASN A 470 24.07 -1.38 14.19
CA ASN A 470 23.06 -2.31 13.74
C ASN A 470 23.66 -3.26 12.70
N HIS A 471 23.76 -4.55 13.04
CA HIS A 471 24.05 -5.61 12.10
C HIS A 471 22.71 -6.16 11.61
N PHE A 472 22.30 -5.70 10.45
CA PHE A 472 21.06 -6.09 9.80
C PHE A 472 21.26 -7.36 8.97
N MET A 473 20.47 -8.39 9.22
CA MET A 473 20.53 -9.69 8.56
C MET A 473 19.20 -10.00 7.91
N SER A 474 19.22 -10.25 6.60
CA SER A 474 18.01 -10.55 5.83
C SER A 474 18.35 -11.40 4.60
N PHE A 475 17.47 -11.43 3.62
CA PHE A 475 17.49 -12.35 2.51
C PHE A 475 17.83 -11.67 1.19
N GLY A 476 18.44 -12.44 0.27
CA GLY A 476 18.79 -11.95 -1.05
C GLY A 476 19.73 -12.85 -1.83
N VAL A 477 20.49 -12.28 -2.76
CA VAL A 477 21.46 -12.99 -3.59
C VAL A 477 22.78 -12.24 -3.55
N GLY A 478 23.86 -12.90 -3.15
CA GLY A 478 25.15 -12.25 -2.93
C GLY A 478 25.01 -11.15 -1.88
N GLU A 479 25.28 -9.91 -2.25
CA GLU A 479 25.11 -8.73 -1.38
C GLU A 479 23.80 -7.98 -1.61
N LEU A 480 22.99 -8.36 -2.61
CA LEU A 480 21.75 -7.70 -2.97
C LEU A 480 20.59 -8.25 -2.15
N PHE A 481 19.86 -7.37 -1.50
CA PHE A 481 18.63 -7.74 -0.81
C PHE A 481 17.52 -8.11 -1.78
N ALA A 482 16.71 -9.09 -1.40
CA ALA A 482 15.46 -9.42 -2.05
C ALA A 482 14.47 -8.24 -1.96
N SER A 483 13.40 -8.30 -2.75
CA SER A 483 12.36 -7.25 -2.77
C SER A 483 11.81 -6.98 -1.36
N SER A 484 11.82 -5.72 -0.94
CA SER A 484 11.39 -5.24 0.40
C SER A 484 12.17 -5.82 1.60
N ALA A 485 13.31 -6.52 1.36
CA ALA A 485 14.13 -7.14 2.41
C ALA A 485 15.29 -6.27 2.89
N GLY A 486 15.55 -5.12 2.27
CA GLY A 486 16.68 -4.25 2.57
C GLY A 486 16.39 -3.15 3.57
N MET A 487 17.44 -2.62 4.18
CA MET A 487 17.42 -1.42 5.03
C MET A 487 18.21 -0.30 4.37
N GLY A 488 17.65 0.92 4.37
CA GLY A 488 18.27 2.10 3.77
C GLY A 488 19.34 2.73 4.68
N PRO A 489 20.32 3.44 4.08
CA PRO A 489 21.42 4.06 4.85
C PRO A 489 20.98 5.23 5.74
N THR A 490 19.78 5.74 5.57
CA THR A 490 19.21 6.88 6.32
C THR A 490 18.07 6.46 7.25
N GLU A 491 17.97 5.15 7.55
CA GLU A 491 16.95 4.63 8.47
C GLU A 491 17.14 5.24 9.86
N PHE A 492 15.99 5.58 10.48
CA PHE A 492 16.01 6.12 11.86
C PHE A 492 16.70 5.12 12.82
N PRO A 493 17.56 5.54 13.77
CA PRO A 493 17.80 6.92 14.21
C PRO A 493 19.04 7.59 13.59
N GLN A 494 19.51 7.18 12.42
CA GLN A 494 20.79 7.62 11.84
C GLN A 494 21.01 9.14 11.89
N PRO A 495 20.05 10.02 11.50
CA PRO A 495 20.29 11.47 11.47
C PRO A 495 20.57 12.10 12.86
N PHE A 496 20.29 11.36 13.92
CA PHE A 496 20.38 11.83 15.31
C PHE A 496 21.56 11.24 16.08
N ILE A 497 22.36 10.38 15.44
CA ILE A 497 23.48 9.68 16.10
C ILE A 497 24.79 10.00 15.39
N LYS A 498 25.72 10.66 16.10
CA LYS A 498 27.00 11.06 15.53
C LYS A 498 27.91 9.86 15.20
N ASN A 499 27.95 8.84 16.06
CA ASN A 499 28.72 7.63 15.86
C ASN A 499 27.79 6.47 15.54
N TYR A 500 27.54 6.27 14.26
CA TYR A 500 26.53 5.34 13.75
C TYR A 500 27.17 4.32 12.80
N ALA A 501 26.80 3.04 12.94
CA ALA A 501 27.18 2.01 11.99
C ALA A 501 25.96 1.13 11.64
N LEU A 502 25.61 1.11 10.36
CA LEU A 502 24.66 0.15 9.77
C LEU A 502 25.46 -0.80 8.89
N GLN A 503 25.42 -2.06 9.24
CA GLN A 503 26.14 -3.14 8.59
C GLN A 503 25.19 -4.24 8.21
N ALA A 504 25.52 -5.07 7.24
CA ALA A 504 24.60 -6.08 6.71
C ALA A 504 25.25 -7.42 6.45
N SER A 505 24.41 -8.48 6.56
CA SER A 505 24.65 -9.81 6.00
C SER A 505 23.40 -10.29 5.27
N VAL A 506 23.61 -10.98 4.15
CA VAL A 506 22.55 -11.49 3.27
C VAL A 506 22.64 -13.00 3.18
N GLN A 507 21.50 -13.69 3.29
CA GLN A 507 21.39 -15.13 3.07
C GLN A 507 20.43 -15.46 1.95
N PRO A 508 20.64 -16.59 1.21
CA PRO A 508 19.71 -17.02 0.18
C PRO A 508 18.32 -17.33 0.71
N LEU A 509 17.31 -17.18 -0.14
CA LEU A 509 15.91 -17.47 0.17
C LEU A 509 15.27 -18.27 -0.97
N GLY A 510 14.53 -19.31 -0.64
CA GLY A 510 13.82 -20.17 -1.60
C GLY A 510 12.44 -19.65 -2.01
N ILE A 511 11.86 -18.72 -1.23
CA ILE A 511 10.54 -18.12 -1.48
C ILE A 511 10.66 -16.68 -2.00
N ARG A 512 9.56 -16.13 -2.50
CA ARG A 512 9.50 -14.75 -3.00
C ARG A 512 9.17 -13.77 -1.90
N THR A 513 9.64 -12.55 -2.03
CA THR A 513 9.33 -11.46 -1.10
C THR A 513 8.76 -10.25 -1.83
N GLY A 514 7.96 -9.47 -1.11
CA GLY A 514 7.30 -8.28 -1.64
C GLY A 514 6.85 -7.31 -0.54
N ALA A 515 6.17 -6.27 -0.98
CA ALA A 515 5.75 -5.17 -0.13
C ALA A 515 4.43 -5.48 0.56
N LEU A 516 4.45 -5.78 1.85
CA LEU A 516 3.27 -5.77 2.72
C LEU A 516 3.06 -4.36 3.27
N ARG A 517 1.82 -3.96 3.52
CA ARG A 517 1.40 -2.65 4.06
C ARG A 517 2.44 -2.03 4.99
N ALA A 518 2.87 -0.80 4.71
CA ALA A 518 4.03 -0.14 5.31
C ALA A 518 5.35 -0.95 5.14
N PRO A 519 5.78 -1.26 3.90
CA PRO A 519 6.91 -2.12 3.64
C PRO A 519 8.16 -1.72 4.42
N SER A 520 8.86 -2.71 4.97
CA SER A 520 10.01 -2.57 5.88
C SER A 520 9.65 -1.88 7.21
N SER A 521 8.94 -0.76 7.18
CA SER A 521 8.56 0.03 8.36
C SER A 521 7.75 -0.77 9.38
N ASN A 522 6.85 -1.66 8.93
CA ASN A 522 6.04 -2.52 9.78
C ASN A 522 6.87 -3.48 10.68
N ALA A 523 8.10 -3.80 10.27
CA ALA A 523 9.02 -4.60 11.08
C ALA A 523 10.08 -3.72 11.76
N PHE A 524 10.62 -2.72 11.05
CA PHE A 524 11.73 -1.89 11.58
C PHE A 524 11.30 -1.02 12.75
N ALA A 525 10.07 -0.49 12.73
CA ALA A 525 9.54 0.27 13.85
C ALA A 525 9.50 -0.56 15.14
N PHE A 526 9.06 -1.83 15.07
CA PHE A 526 9.10 -2.73 16.21
C PHE A 526 10.50 -2.85 16.79
N VAL A 527 11.49 -3.14 15.95
CA VAL A 527 12.87 -3.35 16.39
C VAL A 527 13.48 -2.06 16.98
N ILE A 528 13.45 -0.99 16.18
CA ILE A 528 14.15 0.25 16.50
C ILE A 528 13.53 0.95 17.70
N GLN A 529 12.21 1.05 17.76
CA GLN A 529 11.51 1.74 18.84
C GLN A 529 11.49 0.95 20.14
N SER A 530 11.48 -0.40 20.07
CA SER A 530 11.64 -1.22 21.27
C SER A 530 13.08 -1.14 21.82
N PHE A 531 14.09 -1.10 20.96
CA PHE A 531 15.48 -0.94 21.39
C PHE A 531 15.74 0.46 21.96
N ILE A 532 15.12 1.52 21.41
CA ILE A 532 15.18 2.87 22.00
C ILE A 532 14.53 2.89 23.39
N ASP A 533 13.49 2.12 23.61
CA ASP A 533 12.86 1.98 24.92
C ASP A 533 13.78 1.25 25.91
N GLU A 534 14.55 0.24 25.45
CA GLU A 534 15.59 -0.40 26.29
C GLU A 534 16.68 0.60 26.70
N LEU A 535 17.10 1.49 25.77
CA LEU A 535 18.07 2.54 26.08
C LEU A 535 17.53 3.58 27.06
N ALA A 536 16.25 3.97 26.92
CA ALA A 536 15.59 4.88 27.86
C ALA A 536 15.60 4.30 29.30
N HIS A 537 15.22 3.03 29.44
CA HIS A 537 15.25 2.33 30.73
C HIS A 537 16.67 2.17 31.27
N ALA A 538 17.66 1.84 30.42
CA ALA A 538 19.06 1.79 30.82
C ALA A 538 19.59 3.15 31.28
N ALA A 539 19.13 4.24 30.66
CA ALA A 539 19.46 5.61 31.05
C ALA A 539 18.70 6.09 32.30
N GLY A 540 17.69 5.34 32.76
CA GLY A 540 16.82 5.76 33.87
C GLY A 540 15.91 6.93 33.51
N LYS A 541 15.58 7.10 32.20
CA LYS A 541 14.78 8.20 31.69
C LYS A 541 13.37 7.73 31.30
N ASP A 542 12.41 8.63 31.41
CA ASP A 542 11.07 8.42 30.87
C ASP A 542 11.13 8.19 29.36
N PRO A 543 10.44 7.17 28.79
CA PRO A 543 10.49 6.84 27.39
C PRO A 543 10.06 7.96 26.41
N VAL A 544 9.12 8.84 26.82
CA VAL A 544 8.74 10.02 26.04
C VAL A 544 9.82 11.06 26.07
N ALA A 545 10.31 11.41 27.28
CA ALA A 545 11.38 12.40 27.44
C ALA A 545 12.67 11.99 26.72
N PHE A 546 13.00 10.68 26.73
CA PHE A 546 14.16 10.14 26.03
C PHE A 546 14.05 10.32 24.50
N ARG A 547 12.86 10.03 23.92
CA ARG A 547 12.62 10.21 22.48
C ARG A 547 12.70 11.68 22.07
N LEU A 548 12.13 12.57 22.87
CA LEU A 548 12.21 14.01 22.60
C LEU A 548 13.67 14.51 22.65
N ALA A 549 14.45 14.10 23.65
CA ALA A 549 15.87 14.44 23.75
C ALA A 549 16.69 13.88 22.55
N LEU A 550 16.38 12.65 22.10
CA LEU A 550 17.01 12.09 20.91
C LEU A 550 16.70 12.92 19.66
N LEU A 551 15.44 13.35 19.48
CA LEU A 551 15.03 14.20 18.36
C LEU A 551 15.65 15.61 18.40
N ASP A 552 15.99 16.11 19.59
CA ASP A 552 16.69 17.39 19.77
C ASP A 552 18.20 17.29 19.43
N SER A 553 18.78 16.09 19.44
CA SER A 553 20.23 15.88 19.16
C SER A 553 20.59 15.87 17.67
N GLY A 554 19.61 15.86 16.77
CA GLY A 554 19.81 15.78 15.33
C GLY A 554 20.25 17.09 14.68
N ALA A 555 20.78 16.99 13.46
CA ALA A 555 21.03 18.16 12.63
C ALA A 555 19.72 18.86 12.26
N PRO A 556 19.69 20.20 12.20
CA PRO A 556 18.49 20.92 11.73
C PRO A 556 18.11 20.47 10.33
N ALA A 557 16.80 20.44 10.05
CA ALA A 557 16.27 20.12 8.74
C ALA A 557 16.91 21.02 7.66
N PRO A 558 17.27 20.49 6.48
CA PRO A 558 17.83 21.32 5.40
C PRO A 558 16.87 22.46 5.06
N ALA A 559 17.41 23.67 4.91
CA ALA A 559 16.64 24.81 4.45
C ALA A 559 16.02 24.53 3.08
N GLY A 560 14.68 24.52 3.00
CA GLY A 560 13.97 24.25 1.73
C GLY A 560 12.80 23.28 1.85
N GLY A 561 12.48 22.81 3.05
CA GLY A 561 11.31 21.95 3.30
C GLY A 561 11.47 20.55 2.68
N VAL A 562 11.43 19.56 3.49
CA VAL A 562 11.79 18.19 3.12
C VAL A 562 10.61 17.53 2.38
N GLN A 563 10.63 17.48 1.07
CA GLN A 563 9.65 16.68 0.33
C GLN A 563 9.81 15.16 0.59
N ASN A 564 10.98 14.68 1.02
CA ASN A 564 11.26 13.26 1.28
C ASN A 564 12.12 13.00 2.55
N GLY A 565 12.34 13.98 3.42
CA GLY A 565 13.18 13.82 4.59
C GLY A 565 12.39 13.86 5.90
N PHE A 566 13.03 13.41 6.96
CA PHE A 566 12.50 13.40 8.31
C PHE A 566 12.56 14.82 8.92
N ASP A 567 11.45 15.32 9.41
CA ASP A 567 11.33 16.59 10.14
C ASP A 567 11.15 16.29 11.64
N ALA A 568 12.16 16.65 12.44
CA ALA A 568 12.17 16.37 13.87
C ALA A 568 11.07 17.14 14.62
N GLU A 569 10.76 18.38 14.21
CA GLU A 569 9.73 19.20 14.89
C GLU A 569 8.33 18.60 14.69
N ARG A 570 8.02 18.11 13.49
CA ARG A 570 6.77 17.38 13.23
C ARG A 570 6.67 16.12 14.07
N MET A 571 7.77 15.33 14.16
CA MET A 571 7.80 14.13 15.00
C MET A 571 7.66 14.46 16.48
N LYS A 572 8.34 15.49 16.97
CA LYS A 572 8.19 15.97 18.36
C LYS A 572 6.75 16.41 18.66
N ALA A 573 6.11 17.08 17.72
CA ALA A 573 4.72 17.51 17.88
C ALA A 573 3.76 16.32 18.04
N VAL A 574 3.87 15.27 17.21
CA VAL A 574 3.01 14.08 17.36
C VAL A 574 3.31 13.33 18.65
N VAL A 575 4.59 13.19 19.06
CA VAL A 575 4.98 12.53 20.32
C VAL A 575 4.44 13.27 21.54
N LYS A 576 4.59 14.61 21.61
CA LYS A 576 4.06 15.42 22.71
C LYS A 576 2.54 15.31 22.77
N THR A 577 1.87 15.42 21.63
CA THR A 577 0.41 15.41 21.58
C THR A 577 -0.16 14.05 21.99
N VAL A 578 0.44 12.93 21.59
CA VAL A 578 -0.05 11.59 22.00
C VAL A 578 0.19 11.34 23.47
N ALA A 579 1.31 11.80 24.02
CA ALA A 579 1.60 11.71 25.44
C ALA A 579 0.58 12.52 26.28
N ASP A 580 0.26 13.73 25.87
CA ASP A 580 -0.74 14.58 26.54
C ASP A 580 -2.15 13.94 26.46
N ARG A 581 -2.59 13.49 25.28
CA ARG A 581 -3.91 12.89 25.08
C ARG A 581 -4.09 11.59 25.83
N SER A 582 -3.06 10.76 25.90
CA SER A 582 -3.10 9.50 26.65
C SER A 582 -3.05 9.68 28.16
N GLY A 583 -2.60 10.86 28.64
CA GLY A 583 -2.33 11.13 30.05
C GLY A 583 -1.09 10.37 30.53
N TRP A 584 -0.07 10.25 29.66
CA TRP A 584 1.21 9.60 29.96
C TRP A 584 1.82 10.11 31.27
N GLY A 585 2.23 9.18 32.15
CA GLY A 585 2.84 9.51 33.44
C GLY A 585 1.88 10.10 34.50
N LYS A 586 0.59 10.32 34.17
CA LYS A 586 -0.41 10.94 35.07
C LYS A 586 -1.42 9.94 35.65
N LYS A 587 -1.48 8.73 35.10
CA LYS A 587 -2.45 7.70 35.48
C LYS A 587 -1.82 6.65 36.37
N THR A 588 -2.51 6.24 37.43
CA THR A 588 -2.19 5.01 38.15
C THR A 588 -2.96 3.87 37.54
N LEU A 589 -2.24 2.89 37.01
CA LEU A 589 -2.83 1.73 36.34
C LEU A 589 -2.80 0.51 37.27
N PRO A 590 -3.76 -0.43 37.10
CA PRO A 590 -3.76 -1.68 37.87
C PRO A 590 -2.48 -2.50 37.63
N LYS A 591 -2.15 -3.37 38.60
CA LYS A 591 -1.03 -4.30 38.43
C LYS A 591 -1.20 -5.17 37.18
N GLY A 592 -0.13 -5.33 36.40
CA GLY A 592 -0.15 -6.05 35.13
C GLY A 592 -0.70 -5.23 33.96
N THR A 593 -1.01 -3.94 34.19
CA THR A 593 -1.43 -3.00 33.15
C THR A 593 -0.43 -1.85 33.07
N ALA A 594 -0.01 -1.48 31.86
CA ALA A 594 0.92 -0.38 31.64
C ALA A 594 0.69 0.29 30.29
N MET A 595 1.32 1.45 30.10
CA MET A 595 1.40 2.13 28.82
C MET A 595 2.77 1.95 28.18
N GLY A 596 2.79 1.91 26.86
CA GLY A 596 4.01 1.97 26.04
C GLY A 596 3.82 2.91 24.86
N ILE A 597 4.90 3.47 24.37
CA ILE A 597 4.92 4.41 23.25
C ILE A 597 5.76 3.89 22.10
N GLY A 598 5.26 4.14 20.86
CA GLY A 598 6.01 4.00 19.61
C GLY A 598 5.86 5.25 18.76
N MET A 599 6.86 5.55 17.94
CA MET A 599 6.80 6.60 16.92
C MET A 599 7.43 6.11 15.62
N HIS A 600 6.94 6.55 14.49
CA HIS A 600 7.56 6.23 13.21
C HIS A 600 7.22 7.25 12.12
N PHE A 601 8.19 7.48 11.23
CA PHE A 601 8.01 8.23 10.00
C PHE A 601 8.06 7.27 8.82
N SER A 602 6.98 7.18 8.09
CA SER A 602 6.95 6.43 6.85
C SER A 602 5.94 7.03 5.86
N HIS A 603 6.18 6.82 4.58
CA HIS A 603 5.22 7.27 3.54
C HIS A 603 4.86 8.75 3.65
N ARG A 604 5.79 9.60 4.11
CA ARG A 604 5.65 11.05 4.38
C ARG A 604 4.70 11.40 5.53
N GLY A 605 4.21 10.43 6.28
CA GLY A 605 3.38 10.61 7.47
C GLY A 605 4.19 10.44 8.76
N TYR A 606 3.92 11.28 9.75
CA TYR A 606 4.50 11.22 11.09
C TYR A 606 3.45 10.69 12.04
N TYR A 607 3.74 9.60 12.73
CA TYR A 607 2.81 9.00 13.68
C TYR A 607 3.51 8.68 15.00
N ALA A 608 2.80 8.93 16.08
CA ALA A 608 3.15 8.43 17.40
C ALA A 608 1.91 7.84 18.06
N GLU A 609 2.11 6.74 18.77
CA GLU A 609 1.04 5.95 19.37
C GLU A 609 1.39 5.55 20.81
N VAL A 610 0.39 5.60 21.66
CA VAL A 610 0.46 5.06 23.02
C VAL A 610 -0.56 3.95 23.12
N ALA A 611 -0.12 2.77 23.56
CA ALA A 611 -0.99 1.64 23.86
C ALA A 611 -1.06 1.40 25.38
N GLU A 612 -2.28 1.24 25.90
CA GLU A 612 -2.53 0.71 27.25
C GLU A 612 -2.81 -0.79 27.14
N VAL A 613 -1.98 -1.59 27.78
CA VAL A 613 -1.98 -3.04 27.65
C VAL A 613 -2.03 -3.71 29.02
N SER A 614 -2.88 -4.71 29.16
CA SER A 614 -2.92 -5.62 30.31
C SER A 614 -2.35 -6.98 29.92
N VAL A 615 -1.53 -7.56 30.79
CA VAL A 615 -0.98 -8.92 30.66
C VAL A 615 -1.24 -9.68 31.93
N ASP A 616 -1.92 -10.82 31.84
CA ASP A 616 -2.21 -11.68 33.00
C ASP A 616 -1.10 -12.73 33.24
N ALA A 617 -1.24 -13.47 34.33
CA ALA A 617 -0.28 -14.52 34.70
C ALA A 617 -0.25 -15.70 33.70
N ALA A 618 -1.29 -15.88 32.89
CA ALA A 618 -1.35 -16.87 31.81
C ALA A 618 -0.81 -16.35 30.47
N LYS A 619 -0.15 -15.19 30.49
CA LYS A 619 0.36 -14.49 29.31
C LYS A 619 -0.73 -14.10 28.29
N LYS A 620 -1.96 -13.90 28.75
CA LYS A 620 -3.01 -13.33 27.91
C LYS A 620 -2.85 -11.82 27.84
N VAL A 621 -2.82 -11.31 26.63
CA VAL A 621 -2.61 -9.89 26.32
C VAL A 621 -3.94 -9.26 25.91
N LYS A 622 -4.27 -8.13 26.51
CA LYS A 622 -5.40 -7.29 26.11
C LYS A 622 -4.91 -5.87 25.85
N VAL A 623 -5.15 -5.37 24.67
CA VAL A 623 -4.97 -3.95 24.35
C VAL A 623 -6.24 -3.23 24.75
N ASN A 624 -6.18 -2.44 25.83
CA ASN A 624 -7.36 -1.78 26.42
C ASN A 624 -7.75 -0.54 25.61
N LYS A 625 -6.74 0.21 25.14
CA LYS A 625 -6.93 1.43 24.34
C LYS A 625 -5.65 1.77 23.57
N VAL A 626 -5.81 2.38 22.40
CA VAL A 626 -4.71 2.96 21.62
C VAL A 626 -5.04 4.42 21.34
N TRP A 627 -4.11 5.31 21.66
CA TRP A 627 -4.13 6.71 21.24
C TRP A 627 -3.19 6.86 20.04
N VAL A 628 -3.69 7.43 18.97
CA VAL A 628 -2.98 7.63 17.71
C VAL A 628 -2.95 9.11 17.38
N VAL A 629 -1.77 9.67 17.20
CA VAL A 629 -1.61 11.03 16.70
C VAL A 629 -0.80 11.00 15.41
N GLY A 630 -1.38 11.54 14.34
CA GLY A 630 -0.76 11.63 13.02
C GLY A 630 -0.59 13.08 12.56
N ASP A 631 0.50 13.37 11.85
CA ASP A 631 0.66 14.56 11.03
C ASP A 631 0.83 14.13 9.57
N VAL A 632 -0.19 14.40 8.78
CA VAL A 632 -0.27 14.10 7.34
C VAL A 632 -0.51 15.37 6.50
N GLY A 633 -0.22 16.53 7.09
CA GLY A 633 -0.29 17.84 6.41
C GLY A 633 -1.55 18.64 6.72
N SER A 634 -1.84 19.57 5.83
CA SER A 634 -2.82 20.66 6.06
C SER A 634 -4.28 20.21 5.98
N GLN A 635 -4.59 19.06 5.36
CA GLN A 635 -5.98 18.69 5.10
C GLN A 635 -6.19 17.19 5.10
N ILE A 636 -7.16 16.73 5.86
CA ILE A 636 -7.79 15.42 5.73
C ILE A 636 -8.93 15.57 4.71
N ILE A 637 -8.87 14.84 3.61
CA ILE A 637 -9.83 14.98 2.50
C ILE A 637 -11.19 14.38 2.89
N ASN A 638 -11.19 13.12 3.34
CA ASN A 638 -12.38 12.44 3.86
C ASN A 638 -12.12 11.92 5.28
N PRO A 639 -12.60 12.61 6.32
CA PRO A 639 -12.37 12.21 7.73
C PRO A 639 -12.83 10.79 8.04
N SER A 640 -14.00 10.37 7.56
CA SER A 640 -14.51 9.01 7.78
C SER A 640 -13.58 7.94 7.20
N GLY A 641 -13.05 8.16 5.99
CA GLY A 641 -12.08 7.25 5.37
C GLY A 641 -10.74 7.23 6.11
N ALA A 642 -10.29 8.39 6.58
CA ALA A 642 -9.04 8.54 7.33
C ALA A 642 -9.07 7.76 8.66
N GLU A 643 -10.16 7.90 9.40
CA GLU A 643 -10.37 7.19 10.66
C GLU A 643 -10.39 5.66 10.45
N ASN A 644 -11.18 5.18 9.47
CA ASN A 644 -11.24 3.76 9.12
C ASN A 644 -9.87 3.18 8.74
N LEU A 645 -9.07 3.92 7.96
CA LEU A 645 -7.73 3.49 7.56
C LEU A 645 -6.78 3.38 8.75
N THR A 646 -6.84 4.33 9.67
CA THR A 646 -5.99 4.35 10.85
C THR A 646 -6.38 3.26 11.84
N GLN A 647 -7.68 3.10 12.14
CA GLN A 647 -8.16 2.00 12.98
C GLN A 647 -7.81 0.63 12.37
N GLY A 648 -7.99 0.48 11.05
CA GLY A 648 -7.60 -0.73 10.32
C GLY A 648 -6.09 -1.00 10.37
N ALA A 649 -5.24 0.04 10.37
CA ALA A 649 -3.80 -0.10 10.51
C ALA A 649 -3.38 -0.63 11.89
N ILE A 650 -4.05 -0.16 12.95
CA ILE A 650 -3.82 -0.64 14.31
C ILE A 650 -4.18 -2.13 14.43
N VAL A 651 -5.36 -2.53 13.96
CA VAL A 651 -5.81 -3.93 14.03
C VAL A 651 -4.92 -4.86 13.19
N ASP A 652 -4.45 -4.38 12.05
CA ASP A 652 -3.52 -5.08 11.16
C ASP A 652 -2.18 -5.32 11.86
N GLY A 653 -1.56 -4.25 12.42
CA GLY A 653 -0.32 -4.36 13.19
C GLY A 653 -0.42 -5.29 14.41
N LEU A 654 -1.56 -5.29 15.11
CA LEU A 654 -1.82 -6.24 16.20
C LEU A 654 -1.89 -7.69 15.71
N SER A 655 -2.44 -7.91 14.51
CA SER A 655 -2.46 -9.25 13.88
C SER A 655 -1.03 -9.71 13.52
N GLU A 656 -0.24 -8.82 12.92
CA GLU A 656 1.16 -9.09 12.57
C GLU A 656 2.00 -9.48 13.79
N MET A 657 1.84 -8.77 14.89
CA MET A 657 2.69 -9.01 16.06
C MET A 657 2.31 -10.25 16.88
N MET A 658 1.04 -10.66 16.92
CA MET A 658 0.61 -11.77 17.80
C MET A 658 0.89 -13.14 17.20
N SER A 659 0.50 -13.40 15.96
CA SER A 659 0.41 -14.77 15.45
C SER A 659 0.68 -14.96 13.97
N GLN A 660 0.85 -13.87 13.19
CA GLN A 660 1.11 -14.02 11.76
C GLN A 660 2.56 -14.44 11.51
N LYS A 661 2.71 -15.58 10.86
CA LYS A 661 4.01 -16.15 10.54
C LYS A 661 3.91 -17.09 9.35
N ILE A 662 4.89 -17.03 8.48
CA ILE A 662 5.12 -17.98 7.40
C ILE A 662 6.45 -18.66 7.66
N THR A 663 6.45 -19.98 7.62
CA THR A 663 7.63 -20.85 7.72
C THR A 663 7.81 -21.68 6.45
N VAL A 664 9.04 -22.02 6.17
CA VAL A 664 9.45 -22.85 5.04
C VAL A 664 10.02 -24.16 5.56
N GLU A 665 9.57 -25.29 5.01
CA GLU A 665 10.12 -26.61 5.27
C GLU A 665 10.28 -27.35 3.95
N LYS A 666 11.46 -27.88 3.70
CA LYS A 666 11.80 -28.57 2.43
C LYS A 666 11.38 -27.74 1.21
N GLY A 667 11.75 -26.46 1.23
CA GLY A 667 11.44 -25.49 0.17
C GLY A 667 9.99 -25.05 0.03
N ARG A 668 9.07 -25.59 0.84
CA ARG A 668 7.63 -25.33 0.77
C ARG A 668 7.16 -24.45 1.92
N VAL A 669 6.23 -23.57 1.62
CA VAL A 669 5.51 -22.81 2.65
C VAL A 669 4.53 -23.73 3.39
N VAL A 670 4.61 -23.70 4.71
CA VAL A 670 3.81 -24.57 5.59
C VAL A 670 2.38 -24.06 5.72
N GLN A 671 2.22 -22.78 6.05
CA GLN A 671 0.91 -22.19 6.30
C GLN A 671 0.14 -22.00 4.99
N GLY A 672 -1.09 -22.47 4.94
CA GLY A 672 -1.93 -22.42 3.74
C GLY A 672 -3.30 -21.80 3.96
N ASN A 673 -3.72 -21.53 5.21
CA ASN A 673 -5.03 -20.95 5.45
C ASN A 673 -5.07 -20.17 6.79
N TYR A 674 -6.14 -19.43 7.05
CA TYR A 674 -6.33 -18.54 8.20
C TYR A 674 -6.29 -19.27 9.57
N ASN A 675 -6.58 -20.55 9.64
CA ASN A 675 -6.41 -21.35 10.87
C ASN A 675 -4.94 -21.54 11.25
N GLN A 676 -4.01 -21.35 10.31
CA GLN A 676 -2.56 -21.43 10.51
C GLN A 676 -1.88 -20.05 10.48
N HIS A 677 -2.64 -19.00 10.18
CA HIS A 677 -2.17 -17.62 10.04
C HIS A 677 -3.17 -16.71 10.77
N GLY A 678 -3.10 -16.71 12.08
CA GLY A 678 -4.11 -16.09 12.95
C GLY A 678 -4.20 -14.57 12.74
N MET A 679 -5.42 -14.06 12.72
CA MET A 679 -5.74 -12.63 12.68
C MET A 679 -6.51 -12.23 13.93
N VAL A 680 -6.37 -10.99 14.34
CA VAL A 680 -7.17 -10.39 15.41
C VAL A 680 -8.65 -10.50 15.07
N ARG A 681 -9.44 -11.04 15.98
CA ARG A 681 -10.91 -11.10 15.86
C ARG A 681 -11.53 -9.87 16.51
N LEU A 682 -12.76 -9.56 16.15
CA LEU A 682 -13.46 -8.37 16.64
C LEU A 682 -13.46 -8.26 18.18
N ALA A 683 -13.63 -9.39 18.89
CA ALA A 683 -13.59 -9.42 20.34
C ALA A 683 -12.20 -9.18 20.96
N GLN A 684 -11.15 -9.33 20.17
CA GLN A 684 -9.74 -9.16 20.56
C GLN A 684 -9.19 -7.79 20.20
N ALA A 685 -9.89 -7.08 19.28
CA ALA A 685 -9.51 -5.74 18.89
C ALA A 685 -9.64 -4.77 20.07
N PRO A 686 -8.83 -3.70 20.12
CA PRO A 686 -8.98 -2.67 21.12
C PRO A 686 -10.41 -2.10 21.12
N PRO A 687 -11.09 -2.02 22.28
CA PRO A 687 -12.44 -1.47 22.35
C PRO A 687 -12.51 0.02 21.99
N GLU A 688 -11.37 0.72 22.09
CA GLU A 688 -11.26 2.14 21.76
C GLU A 688 -9.92 2.44 21.07
N ILE A 689 -9.99 3.10 19.93
CA ILE A 689 -8.84 3.65 19.20
C ILE A 689 -9.12 5.15 19.00
N ASP A 690 -8.43 5.99 19.77
CA ASP A 690 -8.58 7.46 19.74
C ASP A 690 -7.65 8.06 18.68
N VAL A 691 -8.20 8.44 17.53
CA VAL A 691 -7.45 8.97 16.39
C VAL A 691 -7.50 10.49 16.37
N TYR A 692 -6.33 11.12 16.29
CA TYR A 692 -6.20 12.57 16.18
C TYR A 692 -5.18 12.98 15.13
N TYR A 693 -5.51 13.97 14.30
CA TYR A 693 -4.60 14.51 13.30
C TYR A 693 -4.19 15.94 13.65
N LEU A 694 -2.89 16.18 13.69
CA LEU A 694 -2.37 17.54 13.75
C LEU A 694 -2.60 18.23 12.41
N LYS A 695 -3.03 19.49 12.47
CA LYS A 695 -3.21 20.34 11.31
C LYS A 695 -1.96 21.19 11.13
N THR A 696 -1.23 20.99 10.04
CA THR A 696 0.02 21.71 9.72
C THR A 696 -0.07 22.35 8.35
N ASN A 697 0.90 23.18 7.98
CA ASN A 697 0.92 23.88 6.70
C ASN A 697 1.58 23.06 5.56
N PHE A 698 1.90 21.80 5.80
CA PHE A 698 2.50 20.93 4.78
C PHE A 698 1.44 20.39 3.82
N SER A 699 1.85 20.08 2.59
CA SER A 699 0.95 19.45 1.61
C SER A 699 0.39 18.12 2.14
N PRO A 700 -0.89 17.82 1.88
CA PRO A 700 -1.50 16.57 2.33
C PRO A 700 -0.76 15.32 1.82
N THR A 701 -0.62 14.31 2.69
CA THR A 701 -0.01 13.02 2.39
C THR A 701 -1.00 11.88 2.57
N GLY A 702 -0.61 10.65 2.16
CA GLY A 702 -1.47 9.49 2.28
C GLY A 702 -1.51 8.90 3.69
N ILE A 703 -2.63 8.26 4.01
CA ILE A 703 -2.92 7.71 5.35
C ILE A 703 -2.92 6.17 5.35
N GLY A 704 -2.85 5.54 4.17
CA GLY A 704 -3.06 4.09 4.04
C GLY A 704 -2.12 3.20 4.84
N GLU A 705 -0.92 3.67 5.16
CA GLU A 705 0.17 2.84 5.67
C GLU A 705 0.80 3.35 6.98
N PRO A 706 1.04 4.68 7.18
CA PRO A 706 1.98 5.15 8.20
C PRO A 706 1.52 4.97 9.65
N ALA A 707 0.25 4.67 9.90
CA ALA A 707 -0.27 4.38 11.26
C ALA A 707 -0.02 2.94 11.71
N LEU A 708 0.41 2.01 10.83
CA LEU A 708 0.64 0.62 11.23
C LEU A 708 1.94 0.44 12.03
N PRO A 709 3.09 1.00 11.62
CA PRO A 709 4.37 0.71 12.24
C PRO A 709 4.45 1.03 13.75
N PRO A 710 3.93 2.16 14.27
CA PRO A 710 4.14 2.53 15.68
C PRO A 710 3.39 1.64 16.69
N VAL A 711 2.29 0.97 16.30
CA VAL A 711 1.51 0.16 17.25
C VAL A 711 2.29 -1.04 17.78
N LEU A 712 3.13 -1.68 16.95
CA LEU A 712 3.89 -2.84 17.37
C LEU A 712 4.83 -2.53 18.54
N PRO A 713 5.72 -1.52 18.46
CA PRO A 713 6.55 -1.15 19.59
C PRO A 713 5.76 -0.53 20.75
N ALA A 714 4.67 0.20 20.49
CA ALA A 714 3.84 0.73 21.58
C ALA A 714 3.29 -0.40 22.47
N VAL A 715 2.77 -1.47 21.88
CA VAL A 715 2.29 -2.65 22.62
C VAL A 715 3.44 -3.43 23.25
N ALA A 716 4.56 -3.68 22.55
CA ALA A 716 5.71 -4.40 23.09
C ALA A 716 6.32 -3.69 24.30
N ASN A 717 6.43 -2.35 24.26
CA ASN A 717 6.93 -1.54 25.36
C ASN A 717 5.96 -1.49 26.53
N ALA A 718 4.63 -1.45 26.29
CA ALA A 718 3.62 -1.57 27.33
C ALA A 718 3.67 -2.94 28.01
N MET A 719 3.84 -4.03 27.26
CA MET A 719 4.02 -5.38 27.81
C MET A 719 5.25 -5.46 28.72
N PHE A 720 6.38 -4.87 28.29
CA PHE A 720 7.57 -4.80 29.15
C PHE A 720 7.28 -4.02 30.44
N SER A 721 6.67 -2.85 30.34
CA SER A 721 6.34 -2.04 31.52
C SER A 721 5.38 -2.75 32.48
N ALA A 722 4.47 -3.61 31.96
CA ALA A 722 3.53 -4.39 32.74
C ALA A 722 4.14 -5.64 33.40
N THR A 723 5.15 -6.27 32.76
CA THR A 723 5.64 -7.62 33.14
C THR A 723 7.13 -7.67 33.51
N GLY A 724 7.91 -6.68 33.12
CA GLY A 724 9.39 -6.69 33.22
C GLY A 724 10.08 -7.56 32.16
N VAL A 725 9.35 -8.17 31.22
CA VAL A 725 9.90 -9.07 30.19
C VAL A 725 9.93 -8.36 28.82
N ARG A 726 11.13 -8.23 28.24
CA ARG A 726 11.30 -7.65 26.92
C ARG A 726 10.82 -8.57 25.81
N VAL A 727 10.05 -8.01 24.88
CA VAL A 727 9.66 -8.67 23.63
C VAL A 727 10.71 -8.31 22.56
N ARG A 728 11.48 -9.29 22.10
CA ARG A 728 12.52 -9.11 21.08
C ARG A 728 12.32 -9.99 19.84
N SER A 729 11.28 -10.80 19.82
CA SER A 729 10.92 -11.67 18.70
C SER A 729 9.43 -11.67 18.44
N LEU A 730 9.05 -11.60 17.17
CA LEU A 730 7.69 -11.79 16.70
C LEU A 730 7.56 -13.15 15.98
N PRO A 731 6.38 -13.75 15.96
CA PRO A 731 5.16 -13.34 16.66
C PRO A 731 5.22 -13.64 18.17
N LEU A 732 4.37 -12.94 18.93
CA LEU A 732 4.27 -13.12 20.39
C LEU A 732 3.86 -14.54 20.80
N SER A 733 3.05 -15.20 19.95
CA SER A 733 2.60 -16.58 20.16
C SER A 733 3.76 -17.58 20.30
N ASP A 734 4.91 -17.35 19.64
CA ASP A 734 6.09 -18.20 19.80
C ASP A 734 6.70 -18.13 21.20
N SER A 735 6.40 -17.06 21.95
CA SER A 735 6.79 -16.87 23.37
C SER A 735 5.69 -17.25 24.35
N GLY A 736 4.62 -17.90 23.87
CA GLY A 736 3.50 -18.40 24.65
C GLY A 736 2.46 -17.34 25.01
N TYR A 737 2.49 -16.16 24.41
CA TYR A 737 1.44 -15.15 24.55
C TYR A 737 0.22 -15.47 23.66
N SER A 738 -0.96 -15.02 24.07
CA SER A 738 -2.19 -15.09 23.28
C SER A 738 -3.08 -13.87 23.58
N TRP A 739 -4.04 -13.59 22.71
CA TRP A 739 -5.07 -12.60 23.02
C TRP A 739 -5.96 -13.06 24.17
N ALA A 740 -6.36 -12.10 25.03
CA ALA A 740 -7.28 -12.33 26.14
C ALA A 740 -8.71 -12.59 25.66
#